data_50041a29a7b695116692ec577a0134bf
#
_entry.id   50041a29a7b695116692ec577a0134bf
#
_cell.length_a   1.000
_cell.length_b   1.000
_cell.length_c   1.000
_cell.angle_alpha   90.00
_cell.angle_beta   90.00
_cell.angle_gamma   90.00
#
_symmetry.space_group_name_H-M   'P 1'
#
loop_
_entity.id
_entity.type
_entity.pdbx_description
1 polymer ?
#
loop_
_entity_poly.entity_id
_entity_poly.type
_entity_poly.pdbx_seq_one_letter_code
_entity_poly.pdbx_strand_id
1 'polypeptide(L)'
;MAISNRERVGRGLDLLLAGLYPFVEREMQAKHGKNWVVAATPFVSEDRTLRRPVAKILTQDVSELLKVIWNQWHEVFKQTLGNAERNLIGELMTTRNAWAHNDSFSTDDTYRALDSINRLLTAISAPEADAVDKQKQELLRLRFEEQAKRETRKAISAIDTNPQAGLKPWREVVTPHPDVAAGIYQQAEFAADLWQVYQDQGSDEYRLPTEFFRRTYLTTGLQQLLTNALKRLSGQGGDPVIELQTNFGGGKTHAMLALYHLCIGASADDLPGLEPVFTAAGFSQPPENVAIAVLVGNKISPGQPRKTKEGIVINTLWGELAWQLGGKEGYEMIRQADETATNPGDVLTQLFNRYSPCLILIDEWIAYARQLHDSNDLPGGTFDTHFTFAQTLSESAKNAKNTLLVVSIPASNIEIGGERGKEGLNRLKNAIGRVESPWRPASAEESFEIVRRRLFQPITDPNLFVSRDAVVRAFSDMYRHQSQEFPLECREADYERRLKEAYPIHPELFDRLYSDWSSLDKFQRTRGVLRLMAQVINGLWQSGDRSLIILPANVPISEPSVQSELTRYLEESWLPVIEKDVDGTNSLPVILDSQNPNLGRYSACRRVTRTIYMGSAPTLQAANRGLEDRRIKLGCVQPGESAATFGDALRRLGDQATYLYIGDGNRYWISTQPNVTRTAKERANQIAQDQDRIIEEIIRRIKKDKNKGEFEGIHIFTTNTTNDIPDDENMGVRLVILSPKFPHTSKSKDSLAYETVGNILNSKGTSPRYCKNLLLFIAADRTKCDTLFENVSQFLAWDSIVKEKQEKILNLDTFQEKQAHKKQEETDTKVDNSILETYQWLLVPSQSDPQSPITWEELKLPGQDSFILRASRKALHEEYLITKFAPFLLNQ
;
A
#
# COMPACT_ATOMS: atom_id res chain seq x y z
N MET A 1 -19.13 5.46 3.51
CA MET A 1 -18.70 4.07 3.78
C MET A 1 -19.53 3.14 2.91
N ALA A 2 -18.92 2.18 2.25
CA ALA A 2 -19.66 1.16 1.50
C ALA A 2 -20.41 0.25 2.48
N ILE A 3 -21.68 0.06 2.26
CA ILE A 3 -22.54 -0.80 3.09
C ILE A 3 -22.14 -2.26 2.87
N SER A 4 -21.80 -2.98 3.95
CA SER A 4 -21.44 -4.39 3.85
C SER A 4 -22.62 -5.28 3.40
N ASN A 5 -22.31 -6.42 2.79
CA ASN A 5 -23.34 -7.39 2.37
C ASN A 5 -24.25 -7.81 3.52
N ARG A 6 -23.68 -8.05 4.69
CA ARG A 6 -24.43 -8.39 5.89
C ARG A 6 -25.36 -7.26 6.37
N GLU A 7 -24.89 -6.03 6.30
CA GLU A 7 -25.70 -4.85 6.64
C GLU A 7 -26.85 -4.66 5.65
N ARG A 8 -26.66 -4.94 4.36
CA ARG A 8 -27.71 -4.94 3.34
C ARG A 8 -28.80 -6.00 3.65
N VAL A 9 -28.37 -7.22 4.00
CA VAL A 9 -29.32 -8.28 4.43
C VAL A 9 -30.08 -7.84 5.67
N GLY A 10 -29.42 -7.27 6.67
CA GLY A 10 -30.06 -6.75 7.89
C GLY A 10 -31.13 -5.70 7.59
N ARG A 11 -30.79 -4.69 6.77
CA ARG A 11 -31.78 -3.68 6.33
C ARG A 11 -32.92 -4.28 5.52
N GLY A 12 -32.65 -5.30 4.72
CA GLY A 12 -33.71 -6.06 4.01
C GLY A 12 -34.65 -6.76 4.96
N LEU A 13 -34.13 -7.40 6.02
CA LEU A 13 -34.94 -8.07 7.07
C LEU A 13 -35.77 -7.06 7.89
N ASP A 14 -35.25 -5.87 8.14
CA ASP A 14 -36.01 -4.80 8.81
C ASP A 14 -37.19 -4.34 7.94
N LEU A 15 -36.97 -4.15 6.63
CA LEU A 15 -38.05 -3.83 5.67
C LEU A 15 -39.04 -4.97 5.55
N LEU A 16 -38.58 -6.24 5.57
CA LEU A 16 -39.44 -7.39 5.59
C LEU A 16 -40.37 -7.39 6.81
N LEU A 17 -39.81 -7.12 7.99
CA LEU A 17 -40.61 -7.03 9.21
C LEU A 17 -41.65 -5.95 9.11
N ALA A 18 -41.29 -4.77 8.63
CA ALA A 18 -42.20 -3.61 8.53
C ALA A 18 -43.37 -3.89 7.58
N GLY A 19 -43.11 -4.48 6.39
CA GLY A 19 -44.18 -4.79 5.41
C GLY A 19 -44.99 -6.03 5.77
N LEU A 20 -44.34 -7.03 6.40
CA LEU A 20 -45.02 -8.32 6.68
C LEU A 20 -45.95 -8.25 7.91
N TYR A 21 -45.58 -7.47 8.93
CA TYR A 21 -46.38 -7.38 10.17
C TYR A 21 -47.82 -6.93 9.93
N PRO A 22 -48.11 -5.84 9.20
CA PRO A 22 -49.51 -5.41 8.92
C PRO A 22 -50.32 -6.46 8.16
N PHE A 23 -49.67 -7.18 7.25
CA PHE A 23 -50.34 -8.28 6.51
C PHE A 23 -50.70 -9.42 7.44
N VAL A 24 -49.78 -9.87 8.29
CA VAL A 24 -49.99 -10.97 9.26
C VAL A 24 -51.08 -10.60 10.23
N GLU A 25 -51.03 -9.39 10.78
CA GLU A 25 -52.05 -8.90 11.72
C GLU A 25 -53.44 -8.90 11.07
N ARG A 26 -53.57 -8.38 9.83
CA ARG A 26 -54.84 -8.38 9.07
C ARG A 26 -55.37 -9.77 8.85
N GLU A 27 -54.59 -10.68 8.34
CA GLU A 27 -55.03 -12.05 7.97
C GLU A 27 -55.37 -12.85 9.25
N MET A 28 -54.58 -12.76 10.29
CA MET A 28 -54.83 -13.38 11.58
C MET A 28 -56.09 -12.83 12.26
N GLN A 29 -56.31 -11.51 12.18
CA GLN A 29 -57.52 -10.86 12.69
C GLN A 29 -58.76 -11.29 11.91
N ALA A 30 -58.68 -11.40 10.60
CA ALA A 30 -59.77 -11.87 9.72
C ALA A 30 -60.22 -13.29 10.13
N LYS A 31 -59.28 -14.15 10.55
CA LYS A 31 -59.58 -15.55 10.96
C LYS A 31 -59.95 -15.70 12.40
N HIS A 32 -59.23 -15.07 13.32
CA HIS A 32 -59.35 -15.30 14.76
C HIS A 32 -59.97 -14.12 15.54
N GLY A 33 -60.32 -13.03 14.85
CA GLY A 33 -60.91 -11.85 15.47
C GLY A 33 -59.99 -11.19 16.47
N LYS A 34 -60.55 -10.64 17.56
CA LYS A 34 -59.80 -9.96 18.63
C LYS A 34 -58.81 -10.85 19.38
N ASN A 35 -58.96 -12.18 19.25
CA ASN A 35 -58.14 -13.19 19.95
C ASN A 35 -56.92 -13.65 19.12
N TRP A 36 -56.62 -13.01 17.99
CA TRP A 36 -55.57 -13.42 17.09
C TRP A 36 -54.17 -13.54 17.76
N VAL A 37 -53.87 -12.69 18.69
CA VAL A 37 -52.60 -12.72 19.48
C VAL A 37 -52.50 -13.99 20.33
N VAL A 38 -53.62 -14.47 20.89
CA VAL A 38 -53.69 -15.71 21.65
C VAL A 38 -53.49 -16.90 20.70
N ALA A 39 -54.07 -16.86 19.51
CA ALA A 39 -53.87 -17.89 18.50
C ALA A 39 -52.42 -17.93 17.94
N ALA A 40 -51.72 -16.83 17.92
CA ALA A 40 -50.30 -16.76 17.55
C ALA A 40 -49.34 -17.21 18.67
N THR A 41 -49.72 -17.15 19.93
CA THR A 41 -48.88 -17.41 21.10
C THR A 41 -48.17 -18.79 21.09
N PRO A 42 -48.82 -19.91 20.69
CA PRO A 42 -48.16 -21.23 20.67
C PRO A 42 -47.00 -21.35 19.71
N PHE A 43 -46.86 -20.40 18.75
CA PHE A 43 -45.88 -20.44 17.67
C PHE A 43 -44.73 -19.44 17.90
N VAL A 44 -44.80 -18.67 18.98
CA VAL A 44 -43.74 -17.74 19.46
C VAL A 44 -42.92 -18.42 20.53
N SER A 45 -41.60 -18.23 20.50
CA SER A 45 -40.67 -18.90 21.44
C SER A 45 -41.01 -18.60 22.91
N GLU A 46 -41.14 -19.63 23.76
CA GLU A 46 -41.52 -19.54 25.18
C GLU A 46 -40.62 -18.60 26.01
N ASP A 47 -39.31 -18.68 25.81
CA ASP A 47 -38.33 -17.82 26.49
C ASP A 47 -38.56 -16.33 26.25
N ARG A 48 -39.20 -15.94 25.13
CA ARG A 48 -39.49 -14.56 24.77
C ARG A 48 -40.85 -14.10 25.30
N THR A 49 -41.81 -15.00 25.31
CA THR A 49 -43.17 -14.72 25.81
C THR A 49 -43.19 -14.48 27.34
N LEU A 50 -42.25 -15.07 28.08
CA LEU A 50 -42.03 -14.80 29.51
C LEU A 50 -41.53 -13.38 29.79
N ARG A 51 -40.96 -12.70 28.85
CA ARG A 51 -40.34 -11.37 29.03
C ARG A 51 -41.12 -10.22 28.40
N ARG A 52 -41.95 -10.45 27.40
CA ARG A 52 -42.66 -9.40 26.64
C ARG A 52 -44.00 -9.91 26.09
N PRO A 53 -45.00 -9.02 25.92
CA PRO A 53 -46.28 -9.37 25.26
C PRO A 53 -46.05 -9.85 23.81
N VAL A 54 -46.72 -10.89 23.38
CA VAL A 54 -46.61 -11.52 22.06
C VAL A 54 -46.79 -10.51 20.93
N ALA A 55 -47.75 -9.61 20.99
CA ALA A 55 -47.96 -8.54 20.01
C ALA A 55 -46.70 -7.67 19.82
N LYS A 56 -45.99 -7.38 20.90
CA LYS A 56 -44.76 -6.57 20.85
C LYS A 56 -43.57 -7.38 20.33
N ILE A 57 -43.53 -8.70 20.54
CA ILE A 57 -42.51 -9.55 19.94
C ILE A 57 -42.65 -9.60 18.42
N LEU A 58 -43.89 -9.78 17.95
CA LEU A 58 -44.17 -9.86 16.51
C LEU A 58 -43.87 -8.53 15.74
N THR A 59 -43.95 -7.39 16.39
CA THR A 59 -43.53 -6.08 15.78
C THR A 59 -42.03 -5.85 15.77
N GLN A 60 -41.22 -6.65 16.46
CA GLN A 60 -39.78 -6.43 16.65
C GLN A 60 -38.89 -7.57 16.13
N ASP A 61 -39.45 -8.73 15.85
CA ASP A 61 -38.69 -9.92 15.44
C ASP A 61 -39.30 -10.63 14.25
N VAL A 62 -38.65 -10.46 13.10
CA VAL A 62 -39.05 -11.08 11.84
C VAL A 62 -39.03 -12.61 11.90
N SER A 63 -38.18 -13.23 12.75
CA SER A 63 -38.13 -14.69 12.91
C SER A 63 -39.41 -15.24 13.49
N GLU A 64 -39.89 -14.59 14.53
CA GLU A 64 -41.12 -15.03 15.21
C GLU A 64 -42.33 -14.78 14.28
N LEU A 65 -42.33 -13.73 13.52
CA LEU A 65 -43.37 -13.43 12.53
C LEU A 65 -43.40 -14.49 11.41
N LEU A 66 -42.25 -14.87 10.86
CA LEU A 66 -42.13 -15.94 9.86
C LEU A 66 -42.59 -17.29 10.38
N LYS A 67 -42.30 -17.62 11.67
CA LYS A 67 -42.77 -18.84 12.33
C LYS A 67 -44.30 -18.89 12.45
N VAL A 68 -44.94 -17.78 12.78
CA VAL A 68 -46.40 -17.69 12.84
C VAL A 68 -47.00 -17.96 11.48
N ILE A 69 -46.49 -17.38 10.40
CA ILE A 69 -46.96 -17.63 9.04
C ILE A 69 -46.77 -19.09 8.65
N TRP A 70 -45.57 -19.67 8.95
CA TRP A 70 -45.26 -21.06 8.59
C TRP A 70 -46.18 -22.05 9.26
N ASN A 71 -46.43 -21.87 10.55
CA ASN A 71 -47.25 -22.80 11.32
C ASN A 71 -48.77 -22.60 11.08
N GLN A 72 -49.22 -21.38 10.89
CA GLN A 72 -50.61 -21.05 10.57
C GLN A 72 -50.91 -21.09 9.07
N TRP A 73 -49.98 -21.66 8.27
CA TRP A 73 -50.13 -21.69 6.80
C TRP A 73 -51.46 -22.24 6.30
N HIS A 74 -51.81 -23.42 6.77
CA HIS A 74 -53.01 -24.10 6.27
C HIS A 74 -54.32 -23.45 6.75
N GLU A 75 -54.30 -22.87 7.92
CA GLU A 75 -55.49 -22.30 8.55
C GLU A 75 -55.77 -20.87 8.13
N VAL A 76 -54.69 -20.06 7.88
CA VAL A 76 -54.82 -18.63 7.64
C VAL A 76 -54.29 -18.27 6.27
N PHE A 77 -53.00 -18.49 5.98
CA PHE A 77 -52.29 -17.84 4.92
C PHE A 77 -52.42 -18.51 3.54
N LYS A 78 -52.78 -19.81 3.46
CA LYS A 78 -52.93 -20.55 2.20
C LYS A 78 -54.01 -19.98 1.26
N GLN A 79 -54.93 -19.17 1.78
CA GLN A 79 -55.98 -18.57 0.97
C GLN A 79 -55.53 -17.30 0.26
N THR A 80 -54.52 -16.61 0.82
CA THR A 80 -53.97 -15.33 0.31
C THR A 80 -52.60 -15.46 -0.31
N LEU A 81 -51.83 -16.50 0.07
CA LEU A 81 -50.49 -16.78 -0.45
C LEU A 81 -50.43 -18.18 -1.09
N GLY A 82 -49.61 -18.32 -2.15
CA GLY A 82 -49.41 -19.58 -2.86
C GLY A 82 -48.21 -20.40 -2.33
N ASN A 83 -47.99 -21.60 -2.92
CA ASN A 83 -46.85 -22.44 -2.53
C ASN A 83 -45.46 -21.79 -2.80
N ALA A 84 -45.41 -20.89 -3.80
CA ALA A 84 -44.18 -20.12 -4.08
C ALA A 84 -43.79 -19.24 -2.89
N GLU A 85 -44.76 -18.52 -2.32
CA GLU A 85 -44.53 -17.65 -1.17
C GLU A 85 -44.17 -18.45 0.09
N ARG A 86 -44.74 -19.64 0.25
CA ARG A 86 -44.36 -20.56 1.34
C ARG A 86 -42.89 -20.96 1.27
N ASN A 87 -42.39 -21.24 0.05
CA ASN A 87 -40.98 -21.57 -0.15
C ASN A 87 -40.07 -20.36 0.18
N LEU A 88 -40.49 -19.16 -0.22
CA LEU A 88 -39.78 -17.90 0.13
C LEU A 88 -39.71 -17.69 1.64
N ILE A 89 -40.77 -17.97 2.38
CA ILE A 89 -40.81 -17.89 3.85
C ILE A 89 -39.75 -18.84 4.48
N GLY A 90 -39.69 -20.10 3.99
CA GLY A 90 -38.70 -21.08 4.43
C GLY A 90 -37.24 -20.62 4.18
N GLU A 91 -37.00 -20.07 2.98
CA GLU A 91 -35.71 -19.52 2.60
C GLU A 91 -35.32 -18.31 3.47
N LEU A 92 -36.28 -17.43 3.74
CA LEU A 92 -36.06 -16.26 4.58
C LEU A 92 -35.84 -16.61 6.06
N MET A 93 -36.45 -17.68 6.57
CA MET A 93 -36.13 -18.23 7.90
C MET A 93 -34.67 -18.68 7.98
N THR A 94 -34.17 -19.37 6.94
CA THR A 94 -32.78 -19.80 6.85
C THR A 94 -31.84 -18.58 6.76
N THR A 95 -32.14 -17.61 5.89
CA THR A 95 -31.37 -16.36 5.74
C THR A 95 -31.30 -15.58 7.05
N ARG A 96 -32.42 -15.46 7.77
CA ARG A 96 -32.46 -14.76 9.05
C ARG A 96 -31.60 -15.46 10.11
N ASN A 97 -31.61 -16.78 10.14
CA ASN A 97 -30.80 -17.56 11.06
C ASN A 97 -29.30 -17.38 10.77
N ALA A 98 -28.86 -17.48 9.52
CA ALA A 98 -27.50 -17.20 9.10
C ALA A 98 -27.07 -15.77 9.50
N TRP A 99 -27.94 -14.79 9.29
CA TRP A 99 -27.68 -13.42 9.72
C TRP A 99 -27.52 -13.28 11.24
N ALA A 100 -28.37 -13.98 12.01
CA ALA A 100 -28.31 -13.96 13.50
C ALA A 100 -27.07 -14.65 14.06
N HIS A 101 -26.58 -15.71 13.40
CA HIS A 101 -25.36 -16.44 13.79
C HIS A 101 -24.06 -15.78 13.31
N ASN A 102 -24.15 -14.60 12.76
CA ASN A 102 -22.98 -13.84 12.30
C ASN A 102 -22.27 -14.42 11.08
N ASP A 103 -22.98 -15.22 10.27
CA ASP A 103 -22.42 -15.80 9.05
C ASP A 103 -22.08 -14.73 8.03
N SER A 104 -21.07 -15.01 7.18
CA SER A 104 -20.69 -14.14 6.08
C SER A 104 -21.65 -14.34 4.91
N PHE A 105 -22.05 -13.24 4.26
CA PHE A 105 -22.86 -13.24 3.04
C PHE A 105 -22.03 -12.88 1.83
N SER A 106 -22.00 -13.76 0.82
CA SER A 106 -21.50 -13.41 -0.49
C SER A 106 -22.42 -12.40 -1.19
N THR A 107 -21.95 -11.77 -2.26
CA THR A 107 -22.80 -10.88 -3.08
C THR A 107 -24.00 -11.63 -3.67
N ASP A 108 -23.83 -12.90 -4.03
CA ASP A 108 -24.90 -13.75 -4.57
C ASP A 108 -25.93 -14.13 -3.49
N ASP A 109 -25.48 -14.47 -2.27
CA ASP A 109 -26.37 -14.74 -1.15
C ASP A 109 -27.18 -13.50 -0.76
N THR A 110 -26.52 -12.34 -0.77
CA THR A 110 -27.17 -11.04 -0.48
C THR A 110 -28.22 -10.71 -1.53
N TYR A 111 -27.91 -10.91 -2.81
CA TYR A 111 -28.86 -10.68 -3.89
C TYR A 111 -30.06 -11.61 -3.76
N ARG A 112 -29.82 -12.91 -3.49
CA ARG A 112 -30.86 -13.90 -3.31
C ARG A 112 -31.77 -13.58 -2.12
N ALA A 113 -31.20 -13.19 -1.02
CA ALA A 113 -31.94 -12.74 0.16
C ALA A 113 -32.85 -11.54 -0.15
N LEU A 114 -32.30 -10.50 -0.79
CA LEU A 114 -33.08 -9.32 -1.19
C LEU A 114 -34.15 -9.64 -2.24
N ASP A 115 -33.88 -10.55 -3.18
CA ASP A 115 -34.88 -11.00 -4.17
C ASP A 115 -36.02 -11.74 -3.52
N SER A 116 -35.74 -12.66 -2.60
CA SER A 116 -36.78 -13.41 -1.85
C SER A 116 -37.62 -12.46 -0.99
N ILE A 117 -37.01 -11.47 -0.32
CA ILE A 117 -37.72 -10.43 0.43
C ILE A 117 -38.62 -9.60 -0.50
N ASN A 118 -38.09 -9.12 -1.62
CA ASN A 118 -38.82 -8.30 -2.57
C ASN A 118 -40.04 -9.05 -3.12
N ARG A 119 -39.86 -10.30 -3.55
CA ARG A 119 -40.92 -11.13 -4.09
C ARG A 119 -42.03 -11.37 -3.07
N LEU A 120 -41.67 -11.65 -1.80
CA LEU A 120 -42.68 -11.86 -0.76
C LEU A 120 -43.45 -10.57 -0.44
N LEU A 121 -42.75 -9.43 -0.32
CA LEU A 121 -43.38 -8.14 -0.08
C LEU A 121 -44.28 -7.69 -1.25
N THR A 122 -43.84 -7.98 -2.48
CA THR A 122 -44.67 -7.71 -3.69
C THR A 122 -45.92 -8.54 -3.69
N ALA A 123 -45.83 -9.84 -3.32
CA ALA A 123 -47.00 -10.76 -3.26
C ALA A 123 -48.06 -10.29 -2.27
N ILE A 124 -47.66 -9.60 -1.20
CA ILE A 124 -48.58 -9.02 -0.20
C ILE A 124 -48.92 -7.56 -0.45
N SER A 125 -48.42 -6.98 -1.56
CA SER A 125 -48.58 -5.57 -1.93
C SER A 125 -48.11 -4.59 -0.86
N ALA A 126 -47.00 -4.93 -0.18
CA ALA A 126 -46.39 -4.05 0.85
C ALA A 126 -45.58 -2.93 0.18
N PRO A 127 -45.70 -1.66 0.63
CA PRO A 127 -44.98 -0.53 0.04
C PRO A 127 -43.45 -0.64 0.23
N GLU A 128 -42.99 -1.41 1.19
CA GLU A 128 -41.55 -1.66 1.46
C GLU A 128 -40.88 -2.44 0.31
N ALA A 129 -41.65 -3.10 -0.58
CA ALA A 129 -41.11 -3.80 -1.73
C ALA A 129 -40.27 -2.90 -2.63
N ASP A 130 -40.70 -1.65 -2.86
CA ASP A 130 -39.96 -0.66 -3.67
C ASP A 130 -38.61 -0.31 -3.06
N ALA A 131 -38.51 -0.22 -1.73
CA ALA A 131 -37.25 0.08 -1.01
C ALA A 131 -36.28 -1.10 -1.13
N VAL A 132 -36.77 -2.33 -1.07
CA VAL A 132 -35.96 -3.56 -1.25
C VAL A 132 -35.50 -3.68 -2.70
N ASP A 133 -36.37 -3.37 -3.67
CA ASP A 133 -35.98 -3.40 -5.07
C ASP A 133 -34.86 -2.41 -5.39
N LYS A 134 -34.91 -1.20 -4.84
CA LYS A 134 -33.82 -0.23 -4.98
C LYS A 134 -32.50 -0.77 -4.43
N GLN A 135 -32.49 -1.42 -3.27
CA GLN A 135 -31.29 -2.04 -2.71
C GLN A 135 -30.77 -3.18 -3.59
N LYS A 136 -31.66 -3.99 -4.16
CA LYS A 136 -31.33 -5.07 -5.10
C LYS A 136 -30.71 -4.52 -6.40
N GLN A 137 -31.29 -3.46 -6.98
CA GLN A 137 -30.75 -2.79 -8.18
C GLN A 137 -29.38 -2.18 -7.95
N GLU A 138 -29.18 -1.55 -6.80
CA GLU A 138 -27.85 -1.00 -6.41
C GLU A 138 -26.80 -2.11 -6.28
N LEU A 139 -27.15 -3.25 -5.67
CA LEU A 139 -26.25 -4.39 -5.55
C LEU A 139 -25.91 -4.99 -6.91
N LEU A 140 -26.89 -5.12 -7.82
CA LEU A 140 -26.68 -5.55 -9.21
C LEU A 140 -25.72 -4.63 -9.95
N ARG A 141 -25.93 -3.32 -9.83
CA ARG A 141 -25.05 -2.33 -10.46
C ARG A 141 -23.60 -2.48 -9.98
N LEU A 142 -23.39 -2.61 -8.69
CA LEU A 142 -22.06 -2.85 -8.11
C LEU A 142 -21.44 -4.16 -8.64
N ARG A 143 -22.23 -5.23 -8.73
CA ARG A 143 -21.79 -6.52 -9.27
C ARG A 143 -21.36 -6.41 -10.73
N PHE A 144 -22.13 -5.73 -11.57
CA PHE A 144 -21.78 -5.51 -12.99
C PHE A 144 -20.54 -4.62 -13.13
N GLU A 145 -20.42 -3.58 -12.31
CA GLU A 145 -19.22 -2.75 -12.29
C GLU A 145 -17.97 -3.55 -11.89
N GLU A 146 -18.07 -4.43 -10.89
CA GLU A 146 -16.99 -5.33 -10.48
C GLU A 146 -16.66 -6.36 -11.56
N GLN A 147 -17.68 -6.93 -12.21
CA GLN A 147 -17.48 -7.91 -13.29
C GLN A 147 -16.82 -7.25 -14.51
N ALA A 148 -17.28 -6.07 -14.92
CA ALA A 148 -16.65 -5.30 -15.99
C ALA A 148 -15.20 -4.93 -15.66
N LYS A 149 -14.93 -4.52 -14.42
CA LYS A 149 -13.57 -4.29 -13.94
C LYS A 149 -12.71 -5.56 -13.97
N ARG A 150 -13.25 -6.73 -13.59
CA ARG A 150 -12.55 -8.02 -13.67
C ARG A 150 -12.25 -8.43 -15.10
N GLU A 151 -13.19 -8.28 -16.01
CA GLU A 151 -12.99 -8.60 -17.43
C GLU A 151 -11.97 -7.65 -18.08
N THR A 152 -12.05 -6.35 -17.79
CA THR A 152 -11.06 -5.37 -18.23
C THR A 152 -9.67 -5.70 -17.66
N ARG A 153 -9.58 -6.07 -16.37
CA ARG A 153 -8.32 -6.50 -15.75
C ARG A 153 -7.76 -7.77 -16.37
N LYS A 154 -8.61 -8.77 -16.67
CA LYS A 154 -8.19 -9.99 -17.38
C LYS A 154 -7.66 -9.69 -18.78
N ALA A 155 -8.34 -8.82 -19.52
CA ALA A 155 -7.90 -8.41 -20.84
C ALA A 155 -6.56 -7.65 -20.79
N ILE A 156 -6.38 -6.75 -19.80
CA ILE A 156 -5.15 -5.98 -19.61
C ILE A 156 -4.01 -6.90 -19.13
N SER A 157 -4.26 -7.83 -18.19
CA SER A 157 -3.21 -8.75 -17.71
C SER A 157 -2.78 -9.77 -18.75
N ALA A 158 -3.65 -10.14 -19.69
CA ALA A 158 -3.31 -11.01 -20.82
C ALA A 158 -2.34 -10.35 -21.84
N ILE A 159 -2.30 -9.01 -21.85
CA ILE A 159 -1.38 -8.23 -22.70
C ILE A 159 -0.01 -8.07 -22.03
N ASP A 160 0.06 -8.14 -20.68
CA ASP A 160 1.25 -7.85 -19.89
C ASP A 160 2.43 -8.81 -20.12
N THR A 161 2.21 -10.01 -20.69
CA THR A 161 3.23 -11.03 -20.77
C THR A 161 3.22 -11.77 -22.09
N ASN A 162 4.31 -11.61 -22.85
CA ASN A 162 4.57 -12.38 -24.06
C ASN A 162 5.96 -13.02 -23.94
N PRO A 163 6.03 -14.31 -23.48
CA PRO A 163 7.33 -14.96 -23.26
C PRO A 163 8.12 -15.10 -24.55
N GLN A 164 9.45 -15.04 -24.44
CA GLN A 164 10.36 -15.31 -25.56
C GLN A 164 10.09 -16.72 -26.10
N ALA A 165 10.09 -16.85 -27.41
CA ALA A 165 9.81 -18.15 -28.05
C ALA A 165 10.73 -19.25 -27.50
N GLY A 166 10.15 -20.37 -27.05
CA GLY A 166 10.85 -21.53 -26.49
C GLY A 166 11.06 -21.53 -24.98
N LEU A 167 10.74 -20.45 -24.26
CA LEU A 167 10.77 -20.43 -22.80
C LEU A 167 9.37 -20.65 -22.22
N LYS A 168 9.27 -21.44 -21.15
CA LYS A 168 7.99 -21.70 -20.47
C LYS A 168 7.69 -20.65 -19.39
N PRO A 169 6.45 -20.16 -19.32
CA PRO A 169 5.99 -19.35 -18.20
C PRO A 169 6.15 -20.07 -16.86
N TRP A 170 6.32 -19.31 -15.77
CA TRP A 170 6.50 -19.89 -14.45
C TRP A 170 5.41 -20.90 -14.07
N ARG A 171 4.15 -20.62 -14.43
CA ARG A 171 2.99 -21.45 -14.12
C ARG A 171 2.98 -22.83 -14.84
N GLU A 172 3.73 -22.97 -15.90
CA GLU A 172 3.92 -24.25 -16.60
C GLU A 172 5.10 -25.06 -16.03
N VAL A 173 5.91 -24.44 -15.17
CA VAL A 173 7.09 -25.06 -14.56
C VAL A 173 6.83 -25.40 -13.09
N VAL A 174 6.11 -24.54 -12.36
CA VAL A 174 5.82 -24.72 -10.94
C VAL A 174 4.33 -24.52 -10.69
N THR A 175 3.75 -25.43 -9.88
CA THR A 175 2.34 -25.37 -9.50
C THR A 175 2.21 -24.87 -8.06
N PRO A 176 1.35 -23.90 -7.76
CA PRO A 176 1.04 -23.52 -6.38
C PRO A 176 0.38 -24.68 -5.62
N HIS A 177 0.47 -24.68 -4.30
CA HIS A 177 -0.37 -25.57 -3.50
C HIS A 177 -1.87 -25.33 -3.76
N PRO A 178 -2.75 -26.35 -3.67
CA PRO A 178 -4.16 -26.22 -4.02
C PRO A 178 -4.90 -25.12 -3.24
N ASP A 179 -4.60 -24.95 -1.96
CA ASP A 179 -5.10 -23.91 -1.09
C ASP A 179 -4.71 -22.50 -1.57
N VAL A 180 -3.46 -22.32 -1.97
CA VAL A 180 -2.94 -21.06 -2.56
C VAL A 180 -3.58 -20.82 -3.93
N ALA A 181 -3.65 -21.82 -4.80
CA ALA A 181 -4.23 -21.70 -6.13
C ALA A 181 -5.73 -21.35 -6.09
N ALA A 182 -6.45 -21.87 -5.10
CA ALA A 182 -7.88 -21.61 -4.90
C ALA A 182 -8.17 -20.31 -4.13
N GLY A 183 -7.17 -19.72 -3.47
CA GLY A 183 -7.36 -18.54 -2.62
C GLY A 183 -8.15 -18.83 -1.33
N ILE A 184 -8.16 -20.08 -0.88
CA ILE A 184 -8.95 -20.54 0.28
C ILE A 184 -8.16 -20.40 1.60
N TYR A 185 -6.85 -20.09 1.52
CA TYR A 185 -6.01 -19.91 2.69
C TYR A 185 -6.58 -18.80 3.61
N GLN A 186 -6.77 -19.13 4.87
CA GLN A 186 -7.17 -18.16 5.88
C GLN A 186 -5.95 -17.40 6.38
N GLN A 187 -6.12 -16.13 6.77
CA GLN A 187 -5.01 -15.32 7.33
C GLN A 187 -4.39 -15.99 8.57
N ALA A 188 -5.15 -16.83 9.26
CA ALA A 188 -4.69 -17.63 10.39
C ALA A 188 -3.74 -18.76 9.98
N GLU A 189 -3.80 -19.25 8.75
CA GLU A 189 -3.03 -20.42 8.30
C GLU A 189 -1.51 -20.16 8.23
N PHE A 190 -1.10 -18.89 8.05
CA PHE A 190 0.33 -18.56 8.16
C PHE A 190 0.77 -18.19 9.58
N ALA A 191 -0.11 -18.39 10.57
CA ALA A 191 0.17 -18.22 11.97
C ALA A 191 0.23 -19.59 12.66
N ALA A 192 1.44 -20.13 12.79
CA ALA A 192 1.66 -21.29 13.61
C ALA A 192 1.13 -21.05 15.03
N ASP A 193 0.21 -21.86 15.52
CA ASP A 193 -0.32 -21.81 16.89
C ASP A 193 -0.04 -23.13 17.59
N LEU A 194 0.99 -23.14 18.44
CA LEU A 194 1.45 -24.31 19.17
C LEU A 194 0.36 -24.86 20.09
N TRP A 195 -0.47 -24.00 20.69
CA TRP A 195 -1.54 -24.42 21.58
C TRP A 195 -2.66 -25.17 20.85
N GLN A 196 -3.08 -24.67 19.67
CA GLN A 196 -4.10 -25.33 18.86
C GLN A 196 -3.63 -26.71 18.41
N VAL A 197 -2.38 -26.85 17.95
CA VAL A 197 -1.81 -28.13 17.54
C VAL A 197 -1.73 -29.09 18.72
N TYR A 198 -1.32 -28.63 19.89
CA TYR A 198 -1.30 -29.43 21.11
C TYR A 198 -2.70 -29.94 21.52
N GLN A 199 -3.75 -29.14 21.22
CA GLN A 199 -5.15 -29.54 21.46
C GLN A 199 -5.76 -30.37 20.31
N ASP A 200 -4.95 -30.85 19.37
CA ASP A 200 -5.39 -31.54 18.15
C ASP A 200 -6.38 -30.71 17.30
N GLN A 201 -6.16 -29.38 17.26
CA GLN A 201 -6.97 -28.41 16.54
C GLN A 201 -6.10 -27.68 15.52
N GLY A 202 -6.74 -26.93 14.63
CA GLY A 202 -6.04 -26.14 13.62
C GLY A 202 -6.03 -26.83 12.25
N SER A 203 -5.33 -26.18 11.27
CA SER A 203 -5.23 -26.71 9.91
C SER A 203 -4.33 -27.94 9.84
N ASP A 204 -4.62 -28.86 8.94
CA ASP A 204 -3.87 -30.12 8.73
C ASP A 204 -2.39 -29.83 8.45
N GLU A 205 -2.11 -28.71 7.84
CA GLU A 205 -0.76 -28.22 7.53
C GLU A 205 0.14 -28.07 8.76
N TYR A 206 -0.43 -27.65 9.89
CA TYR A 206 0.30 -27.52 11.16
C TYR A 206 0.04 -28.70 12.11
N ARG A 207 -1.12 -29.35 12.00
CA ARG A 207 -1.56 -30.41 12.90
C ARG A 207 -0.94 -31.77 12.59
N LEU A 208 -0.81 -32.11 11.28
CA LEU A 208 -0.28 -33.38 10.85
C LEU A 208 1.24 -33.35 10.62
N PRO A 209 2.04 -34.19 11.28
CA PRO A 209 3.51 -34.19 11.14
C PRO A 209 3.99 -34.28 9.69
N THR A 210 3.38 -35.17 8.91
CA THR A 210 3.74 -35.39 7.51
C THR A 210 3.50 -34.14 6.64
N GLU A 211 2.33 -33.48 6.79
CA GLU A 211 2.04 -32.25 6.04
C GLU A 211 2.91 -31.08 6.52
N PHE A 212 3.15 -30.99 7.82
CA PHE A 212 4.00 -29.99 8.41
C PHE A 212 5.43 -30.05 7.82
N PHE A 213 6.07 -31.23 7.85
CA PHE A 213 7.44 -31.36 7.35
C PHE A 213 7.51 -31.35 5.83
N ARG A 214 6.50 -31.78 5.12
CA ARG A 214 6.43 -31.63 3.65
C ARG A 214 6.51 -30.18 3.20
N ARG A 215 5.87 -29.27 3.93
CA ARG A 215 5.84 -27.82 3.65
C ARG A 215 6.92 -27.03 4.40
N THR A 216 7.67 -27.66 5.29
CA THR A 216 8.75 -27.02 6.05
C THR A 216 10.07 -27.16 5.30
N TYR A 217 10.74 -26.03 5.08
CA TYR A 217 12.11 -26.03 4.66
C TYR A 217 13.03 -26.22 5.87
N LEU A 218 13.91 -27.21 5.82
CA LEU A 218 14.86 -27.51 6.88
C LEU A 218 16.05 -26.52 6.78
N THR A 219 15.93 -25.36 7.44
CA THR A 219 17.02 -24.39 7.54
C THR A 219 18.19 -24.98 8.34
N THR A 220 19.38 -24.44 8.14
CA THR A 220 20.57 -24.83 8.94
C THR A 220 20.30 -24.68 10.45
N GLY A 221 19.64 -23.59 10.86
CA GLY A 221 19.25 -23.39 12.24
C GLY A 221 18.25 -24.43 12.74
N LEU A 222 17.24 -24.76 11.95
CA LEU A 222 16.25 -25.78 12.32
C LEU A 222 16.87 -27.18 12.38
N GLN A 223 17.75 -27.51 11.43
CA GLN A 223 18.48 -28.77 11.45
C GLN A 223 19.33 -28.93 12.73
N GLN A 224 20.06 -27.88 13.11
CA GLN A 224 20.84 -27.85 14.34
C GLN A 224 19.97 -28.05 15.59
N LEU A 225 18.84 -27.33 15.65
CA LEU A 225 17.89 -27.43 16.76
C LEU A 225 17.35 -28.84 16.91
N LEU A 226 16.87 -29.47 15.84
CA LEU A 226 16.31 -30.80 15.84
C LEU A 226 17.41 -31.88 16.15
N THR A 227 18.62 -31.70 15.60
CA THR A 227 19.78 -32.57 15.91
C THR A 227 20.15 -32.49 17.40
N ASN A 228 20.18 -31.29 17.97
CA ASN A 228 20.41 -31.08 19.39
C ASN A 228 19.32 -31.74 20.25
N ALA A 229 18.05 -31.60 19.88
CA ALA A 229 16.94 -32.23 20.59
C ALA A 229 17.04 -33.75 20.59
N LEU A 230 17.35 -34.38 19.46
CA LEU A 230 17.57 -35.82 19.36
C LEU A 230 18.68 -36.29 20.30
N LYS A 231 19.86 -35.65 20.28
CA LYS A 231 20.99 -35.98 21.16
C LYS A 231 20.63 -35.80 22.62
N ARG A 232 19.96 -34.68 22.98
CA ARG A 232 19.62 -34.38 24.36
C ARG A 232 18.60 -35.37 24.94
N LEU A 233 17.51 -35.61 24.20
CA LEU A 233 16.43 -36.51 24.67
C LEU A 233 16.85 -37.97 24.68
N SER A 234 17.85 -38.35 23.86
CA SER A 234 18.44 -39.70 23.86
C SER A 234 19.62 -39.88 24.83
N GLY A 235 20.00 -38.83 25.55
CA GLY A 235 21.10 -38.90 26.52
C GLY A 235 22.50 -38.96 25.97
N GLN A 236 22.67 -38.57 24.71
CA GLN A 236 23.96 -38.52 23.97
C GLN A 236 24.60 -37.15 23.93
N GLY A 237 24.24 -36.25 24.85
CA GLY A 237 24.71 -34.88 24.90
C GLY A 237 23.66 -33.90 24.41
N GLY A 238 24.08 -32.73 23.94
CA GLY A 238 23.21 -31.63 23.53
C GLY A 238 22.87 -30.65 24.63
N ASP A 239 22.49 -29.43 24.25
CA ASP A 239 22.17 -28.35 25.17
C ASP A 239 20.82 -28.62 25.87
N PRO A 240 20.76 -28.47 27.19
CA PRO A 240 19.55 -28.75 27.96
C PRO A 240 18.51 -27.62 27.87
N VAL A 241 18.94 -26.40 27.56
CA VAL A 241 18.10 -25.19 27.51
C VAL A 241 18.42 -24.43 26.23
N ILE A 242 17.42 -24.16 25.43
CA ILE A 242 17.56 -23.43 24.18
C ILE A 242 16.64 -22.21 24.20
N GLU A 243 17.21 -21.05 23.92
CA GLU A 243 16.48 -19.81 23.78
C GLU A 243 16.23 -19.48 22.29
N LEU A 244 14.97 -19.39 21.89
CA LEU A 244 14.57 -18.97 20.56
C LEU A 244 14.33 -17.45 20.57
N GLN A 245 15.33 -16.67 20.20
CA GLN A 245 15.23 -15.22 20.16
C GLN A 245 15.25 -14.71 18.72
N THR A 246 14.10 -14.24 18.24
CA THR A 246 13.96 -13.61 16.92
C THR A 246 12.94 -12.50 16.97
N ASN A 247 12.97 -11.61 15.99
CA ASN A 247 11.89 -10.65 15.81
C ASN A 247 10.56 -11.36 15.46
N PHE A 248 9.45 -10.65 15.61
CA PHE A 248 8.12 -11.15 15.31
C PHE A 248 8.06 -11.76 13.89
N GLY A 249 7.45 -12.93 13.75
CA GLY A 249 7.39 -13.66 12.48
C GLY A 249 8.67 -14.40 12.06
N GLY A 250 9.69 -14.47 12.94
CA GLY A 250 10.97 -15.13 12.66
C GLY A 250 10.99 -16.66 12.85
N GLY A 251 9.84 -17.33 12.96
CA GLY A 251 9.76 -18.80 12.99
C GLY A 251 9.92 -19.46 14.36
N LYS A 252 9.88 -18.74 15.50
CA LYS A 252 9.95 -19.30 16.85
C LYS A 252 8.93 -20.43 17.09
N THR A 253 7.66 -20.12 16.93
CA THR A 253 6.54 -21.09 17.12
C THR A 253 6.62 -22.23 16.12
N HIS A 254 7.05 -21.96 14.86
CA HIS A 254 7.25 -22.98 13.84
C HIS A 254 8.37 -23.98 14.23
N ALA A 255 9.47 -23.48 14.80
CA ALA A 255 10.54 -24.32 15.33
C ALA A 255 10.10 -25.18 16.52
N MET A 256 9.25 -24.64 17.41
CA MET A 256 8.65 -25.43 18.51
C MET A 256 7.68 -26.50 18.00
N LEU A 257 6.91 -26.21 16.95
CA LEU A 257 6.07 -27.21 16.28
C LEU A 257 6.91 -28.34 15.67
N ALA A 258 8.05 -28.01 15.06
CA ALA A 258 8.96 -29.02 14.53
C ALA A 258 9.48 -29.95 15.64
N LEU A 259 9.83 -29.41 16.80
CA LEU A 259 10.21 -30.19 18.00
C LEU A 259 9.06 -31.04 18.54
N TYR A 260 7.87 -30.45 18.60
CA TYR A 260 6.67 -31.16 19.03
C TYR A 260 6.40 -32.38 18.15
N HIS A 261 6.36 -32.18 16.82
CA HIS A 261 6.14 -33.26 15.87
C HIS A 261 7.25 -34.31 15.85
N LEU A 262 8.49 -33.92 16.10
CA LEU A 262 9.60 -34.87 16.25
C LEU A 262 9.39 -35.82 17.43
N CYS A 263 8.67 -35.40 18.48
CA CYS A 263 8.56 -36.10 19.79
C CYS A 263 7.20 -36.72 20.09
N ILE A 264 6.16 -36.52 19.24
CA ILE A 264 4.82 -37.08 19.52
C ILE A 264 4.66 -38.57 19.21
N GLY A 265 5.75 -39.27 18.89
CA GLY A 265 5.69 -40.71 18.59
C GLY A 265 5.41 -41.04 17.12
N ALA A 266 5.60 -40.10 16.21
CA ALA A 266 5.55 -40.37 14.78
C ALA A 266 6.75 -41.24 14.33
N SER A 267 6.59 -42.06 13.29
CA SER A 267 7.71 -42.81 12.68
C SER A 267 8.62 -41.90 11.82
N ALA A 268 9.83 -42.32 11.53
CA ALA A 268 10.71 -41.56 10.62
C ALA A 268 10.08 -41.36 9.23
N ASP A 269 9.28 -42.30 8.75
CA ASP A 269 8.57 -42.24 7.47
C ASP A 269 7.47 -41.16 7.46
N ASP A 270 6.91 -40.82 8.64
CA ASP A 270 5.94 -39.75 8.81
C ASP A 270 6.57 -38.36 8.91
N LEU A 271 7.89 -38.26 8.92
CA LEU A 271 8.67 -37.05 9.09
C LEU A 271 9.54 -36.74 7.85
N PRO A 272 8.93 -36.48 6.68
CA PRO A 272 9.67 -36.37 5.41
C PRO A 272 10.65 -35.18 5.45
N GLY A 273 11.90 -35.45 4.97
CA GLY A 273 12.95 -34.43 4.88
C GLY A 273 13.78 -34.28 6.15
N LEU A 274 13.57 -35.12 7.18
CA LEU A 274 14.40 -35.15 8.38
C LEU A 274 15.58 -36.12 8.34
N GLU A 275 15.80 -36.82 7.24
CA GLU A 275 16.93 -37.75 7.06
C GLU A 275 18.30 -37.09 7.37
N PRO A 276 18.56 -35.82 7.00
CA PRO A 276 19.81 -35.13 7.38
C PRO A 276 19.94 -34.93 8.89
N VAL A 277 18.82 -34.69 9.58
CA VAL A 277 18.81 -34.53 11.06
C VAL A 277 19.14 -35.84 11.76
N PHE A 278 18.48 -36.93 11.36
CA PHE A 278 18.75 -38.27 11.88
C PHE A 278 20.20 -38.68 11.64
N THR A 279 20.70 -38.49 10.42
CA THR A 279 22.09 -38.77 10.08
C THR A 279 23.09 -37.98 10.91
N ALA A 280 22.86 -36.63 11.05
CA ALA A 280 23.74 -35.76 11.84
C ALA A 280 23.68 -36.04 13.36
N ALA A 281 22.57 -36.57 13.84
CA ALA A 281 22.41 -36.97 15.24
C ALA A 281 22.93 -38.41 15.53
N GLY A 282 23.08 -39.26 14.49
CA GLY A 282 23.50 -40.66 14.61
C GLY A 282 22.33 -41.61 14.98
N PHE A 283 21.10 -41.24 14.62
CA PHE A 283 19.86 -42.01 14.86
C PHE A 283 19.19 -42.40 13.55
N SER A 284 18.32 -43.40 13.60
CA SER A 284 17.46 -43.81 12.49
C SER A 284 15.97 -43.53 12.73
N GLN A 285 15.60 -43.31 13.97
CA GLN A 285 14.22 -43.07 14.42
C GLN A 285 14.17 -41.91 15.38
N PRO A 286 13.01 -41.23 15.48
CA PRO A 286 12.76 -40.23 16.52
C PRO A 286 12.75 -40.84 17.93
N PRO A 287 12.90 -40.04 19.00
CA PRO A 287 12.89 -40.54 20.36
C PRO A 287 11.50 -41.05 20.74
N GLU A 288 11.46 -42.21 21.41
CA GLU A 288 10.22 -42.83 21.85
C GLU A 288 9.83 -42.36 23.26
N ASN A 289 8.52 -42.39 23.55
CA ASN A 289 7.94 -42.17 24.89
C ASN A 289 8.38 -40.82 25.53
N VAL A 290 8.51 -39.76 24.74
CA VAL A 290 8.85 -38.43 25.25
C VAL A 290 7.65 -37.82 25.96
N ALA A 291 7.79 -37.47 27.25
CA ALA A 291 6.79 -36.66 27.95
C ALA A 291 6.89 -35.22 27.48
N ILE A 292 5.78 -34.65 26.97
CA ILE A 292 5.77 -33.32 26.37
C ILE A 292 4.91 -32.38 27.22
N ALA A 293 5.47 -31.22 27.54
CA ALA A 293 4.73 -30.11 28.12
C ALA A 293 4.77 -28.88 27.20
N VAL A 294 3.57 -28.36 26.92
CA VAL A 294 3.38 -27.17 26.09
C VAL A 294 2.72 -26.07 26.90
N LEU A 295 3.44 -25.00 27.13
CA LEU A 295 3.00 -23.83 27.88
C LEU A 295 2.98 -22.61 26.98
N VAL A 296 1.83 -21.99 26.79
CA VAL A 296 1.68 -20.82 25.92
C VAL A 296 1.14 -19.66 26.75
N GLY A 297 1.98 -18.65 26.97
CA GLY A 297 1.76 -17.60 27.95
C GLY A 297 0.57 -16.67 27.66
N ASN A 298 0.08 -16.60 26.43
CA ASN A 298 -1.15 -15.87 26.09
C ASN A 298 -2.43 -16.73 26.19
N LYS A 299 -2.28 -18.02 26.44
CA LYS A 299 -3.41 -18.98 26.58
C LYS A 299 -3.63 -19.42 28.03
N ILE A 300 -2.61 -19.28 28.88
CA ILE A 300 -2.67 -19.57 30.29
C ILE A 300 -2.76 -18.26 31.07
N SER A 301 -3.75 -18.13 31.96
CA SER A 301 -3.96 -16.89 32.73
C SER A 301 -3.56 -17.12 34.20
N PRO A 302 -2.70 -16.26 34.78
CA PRO A 302 -2.35 -16.39 36.21
C PRO A 302 -3.52 -16.09 37.15
N GLY A 303 -4.56 -15.42 36.67
CA GLY A 303 -5.78 -15.12 37.46
C GLY A 303 -6.91 -16.11 37.32
N GLN A 304 -6.77 -17.12 36.43
CA GLN A 304 -7.85 -18.11 36.20
C GLN A 304 -7.30 -19.53 36.29
N PRO A 305 -7.46 -20.19 37.48
CA PRO A 305 -7.07 -21.58 37.66
C PRO A 305 -7.77 -22.51 36.67
N ARG A 306 -7.06 -23.51 36.17
CA ARG A 306 -7.60 -24.51 35.27
C ARG A 306 -8.13 -25.70 36.09
N LYS A 307 -9.38 -26.07 35.84
CA LYS A 307 -9.96 -27.28 36.44
C LYS A 307 -9.85 -28.45 35.46
N THR A 308 -9.21 -29.53 35.91
CA THR A 308 -9.08 -30.75 35.10
C THR A 308 -10.38 -31.57 35.11
N LYS A 309 -10.49 -32.53 34.18
CA LYS A 309 -11.65 -33.46 34.14
C LYS A 309 -11.81 -34.27 35.40
N GLU A 310 -10.72 -34.48 36.13
CA GLU A 310 -10.68 -35.23 37.40
C GLU A 310 -11.00 -34.34 38.62
N GLY A 311 -11.31 -33.06 38.40
CA GLY A 311 -11.69 -32.13 39.46
C GLY A 311 -10.53 -31.43 40.18
N ILE A 312 -9.28 -31.67 39.78
CA ILE A 312 -8.10 -31.00 40.32
C ILE A 312 -8.03 -29.57 39.78
N VAL A 313 -7.76 -28.62 40.68
CA VAL A 313 -7.55 -27.20 40.31
C VAL A 313 -6.08 -26.92 40.22
N ILE A 314 -5.63 -26.44 39.07
CA ILE A 314 -4.24 -26.07 38.80
C ILE A 314 -4.16 -24.55 38.79
N ASN A 315 -3.32 -23.99 39.65
CA ASN A 315 -3.22 -22.54 39.85
C ASN A 315 -2.06 -21.91 39.09
N THR A 316 -0.95 -22.62 38.98
CA THR A 316 0.33 -22.05 38.56
C THR A 316 0.85 -22.63 37.25
N LEU A 317 1.84 -21.96 36.65
CA LEU A 317 2.50 -22.47 35.45
C LEU A 317 3.27 -23.79 35.73
N TRP A 318 3.82 -23.95 36.93
CA TRP A 318 4.49 -25.20 37.31
C TRP A 318 3.52 -26.32 37.60
N GLY A 319 2.33 -26.01 38.12
CA GLY A 319 1.24 -26.97 38.23
C GLY A 319 0.81 -27.53 36.90
N GLU A 320 0.66 -26.63 35.90
CA GLU A 320 0.32 -27.01 34.53
C GLU A 320 1.43 -27.86 33.90
N LEU A 321 2.69 -27.48 34.08
CA LEU A 321 3.86 -28.24 33.62
C LEU A 321 3.84 -29.68 34.17
N ALA A 322 3.66 -29.84 35.48
CA ALA A 322 3.65 -31.16 36.11
C ALA A 322 2.47 -32.03 35.69
N TRP A 323 1.30 -31.40 35.53
CA TRP A 323 0.12 -32.09 35.02
C TRP A 323 0.31 -32.60 33.59
N GLN A 324 0.91 -31.77 32.69
CA GLN A 324 1.15 -32.18 31.31
C GLN A 324 2.19 -33.29 31.20
N LEU A 325 3.22 -33.31 32.05
CA LEU A 325 4.25 -34.33 32.00
C LEU A 325 3.80 -35.67 32.59
N GLY A 326 3.06 -35.65 33.71
CA GLY A 326 2.76 -36.88 34.47
C GLY A 326 1.32 -37.01 34.95
N GLY A 327 0.37 -36.25 34.42
CA GLY A 327 -1.02 -36.29 34.83
C GLY A 327 -1.19 -36.05 36.33
N LYS A 328 -2.11 -36.78 36.95
CA LYS A 328 -2.38 -36.67 38.37
C LYS A 328 -1.16 -36.97 39.26
N GLU A 329 -0.39 -38.01 38.91
CA GLU A 329 0.81 -38.39 39.69
C GLU A 329 1.90 -37.33 39.61
N GLY A 330 2.11 -36.74 38.44
CA GLY A 330 3.06 -35.63 38.25
C GLY A 330 2.64 -34.38 39.04
N TYR A 331 1.36 -34.06 39.02
CA TYR A 331 0.81 -32.95 39.80
C TYR A 331 0.95 -33.15 41.30
N GLU A 332 0.68 -34.37 41.83
CA GLU A 332 0.82 -34.67 43.25
C GLU A 332 2.23 -34.36 43.77
N MET A 333 3.27 -34.51 42.98
CA MET A 333 4.64 -34.20 43.40
C MET A 333 4.85 -32.71 43.72
N ILE A 334 4.10 -31.84 43.11
CA ILE A 334 4.27 -30.36 43.24
C ILE A 334 2.99 -29.71 43.82
N ARG A 335 2.00 -30.47 44.22
CA ARG A 335 0.68 -29.98 44.69
C ARG A 335 0.82 -28.86 45.72
N GLN A 336 1.64 -29.05 46.76
CA GLN A 336 1.82 -28.03 47.79
C GLN A 336 2.34 -26.70 47.21
N ALA A 337 3.30 -26.78 46.31
CA ALA A 337 3.86 -25.59 45.69
C ALA A 337 2.85 -24.89 44.74
N ASP A 338 1.96 -25.65 44.09
CA ASP A 338 0.89 -25.11 43.25
C ASP A 338 -0.20 -24.43 44.10
N GLU A 339 -0.68 -25.09 45.17
CA GLU A 339 -1.71 -24.55 46.07
C GLU A 339 -1.26 -23.29 46.82
N THR A 340 0.03 -23.20 47.16
CA THR A 340 0.60 -22.04 47.85
C THR A 340 1.22 -21.00 46.92
N ALA A 341 1.22 -21.25 45.64
CA ALA A 341 1.85 -20.42 44.59
C ALA A 341 3.32 -20.12 44.89
N THR A 342 4.07 -21.10 45.45
CA THR A 342 5.49 -20.99 45.78
C THR A 342 6.35 -21.79 44.78
N ASN A 343 7.63 -21.42 44.66
CA ASN A 343 8.57 -22.15 43.80
C ASN A 343 8.74 -23.62 44.25
N PRO A 344 8.55 -24.60 43.35
CA PRO A 344 8.66 -26.03 43.72
C PRO A 344 10.09 -26.53 44.04
N GLY A 345 11.13 -25.72 43.78
CA GLY A 345 12.51 -26.06 44.08
C GLY A 345 13.01 -27.35 43.38
N ASP A 346 13.82 -28.15 44.08
CA ASP A 346 14.44 -29.37 43.52
C ASP A 346 13.42 -30.48 43.14
N VAL A 347 12.15 -30.35 43.53
CA VAL A 347 11.10 -31.30 43.12
C VAL A 347 10.95 -31.30 41.60
N LEU A 348 11.25 -30.19 40.91
CA LEU A 348 11.28 -30.15 39.45
C LEU A 348 12.32 -31.08 38.84
N THR A 349 13.50 -31.19 39.44
CA THR A 349 14.55 -32.15 38.99
C THR A 349 14.06 -33.59 39.17
N GLN A 350 13.40 -33.88 40.28
CA GLN A 350 12.81 -35.22 40.53
C GLN A 350 11.67 -35.52 39.54
N LEU A 351 10.80 -34.54 39.25
CA LEU A 351 9.73 -34.67 38.27
C LEU A 351 10.30 -35.00 36.88
N PHE A 352 11.29 -34.22 36.41
CA PHE A 352 11.91 -34.42 35.10
C PHE A 352 12.62 -35.79 34.98
N ASN A 353 13.32 -36.22 36.04
CA ASN A 353 13.97 -37.54 36.02
C ASN A 353 12.94 -38.70 36.05
N ARG A 354 11.78 -38.53 36.68
CA ARG A 354 10.72 -39.53 36.72
C ARG A 354 10.03 -39.72 35.36
N TYR A 355 9.83 -38.61 34.62
CA TYR A 355 9.12 -38.63 33.34
C TYR A 355 10.08 -38.45 32.14
N SER A 356 11.38 -38.67 32.33
CA SER A 356 12.40 -38.63 31.30
C SER A 356 12.18 -39.73 30.23
N PRO A 357 12.40 -39.44 28.91
CA PRO A 357 12.83 -38.16 28.38
C PRO A 357 11.70 -37.13 28.36
N CYS A 358 12.03 -35.83 28.63
CA CYS A 358 11.06 -34.72 28.69
C CYS A 358 11.38 -33.61 27.68
N LEU A 359 10.37 -33.19 26.94
CA LEU A 359 10.38 -31.97 26.13
C LEU A 359 9.46 -30.90 26.72
N ILE A 360 10.00 -29.74 27.06
CA ILE A 360 9.26 -28.63 27.65
C ILE A 360 9.34 -27.44 26.67
N LEU A 361 8.20 -27.03 26.12
CA LEU A 361 8.06 -25.93 25.20
C LEU A 361 7.32 -24.77 25.86
N ILE A 362 7.96 -23.61 25.99
CA ILE A 362 7.33 -22.41 26.54
C ILE A 362 7.32 -21.32 25.48
N ASP A 363 6.15 -21.05 24.92
CA ASP A 363 5.95 -19.99 23.94
C ASP A 363 5.24 -18.79 24.57
N GLU A 364 5.53 -17.57 24.07
CA GLU A 364 4.93 -16.31 24.53
C GLU A 364 5.05 -16.10 26.08
N TRP A 365 6.14 -16.54 26.69
CA TRP A 365 6.30 -16.53 28.15
C TRP A 365 6.15 -15.14 28.77
N ILE A 366 6.64 -14.09 28.10
CA ILE A 366 6.49 -12.69 28.55
C ILE A 366 5.02 -12.27 28.61
N ALA A 367 4.15 -12.82 27.75
CA ALA A 367 2.73 -12.53 27.79
C ALA A 367 2.05 -13.03 29.08
N TYR A 368 2.55 -14.13 29.65
CA TYR A 368 2.12 -14.60 30.98
C TYR A 368 2.74 -13.74 32.08
N ALA A 369 4.08 -13.58 32.07
CA ALA A 369 4.82 -12.92 33.14
C ALA A 369 4.35 -11.47 33.40
N ARG A 370 4.05 -10.71 32.36
CA ARG A 370 3.58 -9.30 32.49
C ARG A 370 2.20 -9.15 33.15
N GLN A 371 1.42 -10.22 33.27
CA GLN A 371 0.11 -10.22 33.92
C GLN A 371 0.22 -10.44 35.43
N LEU A 372 1.36 -10.91 35.94
CA LEU A 372 1.60 -11.15 37.36
C LEU A 372 1.76 -9.84 38.12
N HIS A 373 1.27 -9.83 39.38
CA HIS A 373 1.41 -8.68 40.29
C HIS A 373 2.58 -8.90 41.26
N ASP A 374 2.98 -7.81 41.89
CA ASP A 374 4.00 -7.91 42.98
C ASP A 374 3.36 -8.38 44.29
N SER A 375 2.04 -8.16 44.44
CA SER A 375 1.22 -8.69 45.56
C SER A 375 0.77 -10.13 45.29
N ASN A 376 0.62 -10.89 46.34
CA ASN A 376 0.14 -12.28 46.27
C ASN A 376 -1.40 -12.32 46.24
N ASP A 377 -1.98 -11.78 45.19
CA ASP A 377 -3.44 -11.65 44.94
C ASP A 377 -3.93 -12.51 43.77
N LEU A 378 -3.03 -13.17 43.06
CA LEU A 378 -3.35 -14.04 41.95
C LEU A 378 -3.03 -15.51 42.29
N PRO A 379 -3.89 -16.47 41.89
CA PRO A 379 -3.61 -17.90 42.07
C PRO A 379 -2.29 -18.34 41.42
N GLY A 380 -1.88 -17.72 40.32
CA GLY A 380 -0.61 -18.01 39.61
C GLY A 380 0.66 -17.54 40.32
N GLY A 381 0.52 -16.87 41.50
CA GLY A 381 1.64 -16.34 42.27
C GLY A 381 2.05 -14.92 41.91
N THR A 382 3.21 -14.50 42.45
CA THR A 382 3.74 -13.17 42.26
C THR A 382 4.77 -13.11 41.12
N PHE A 383 5.07 -11.91 40.68
CA PHE A 383 6.10 -11.63 39.67
C PHE A 383 7.47 -12.16 40.10
N ASP A 384 7.86 -11.96 41.36
CA ASP A 384 9.15 -12.44 41.88
C ASP A 384 9.24 -13.95 42.00
N THR A 385 8.16 -14.59 42.50
CA THR A 385 8.07 -16.07 42.61
C THR A 385 8.22 -16.70 41.23
N HIS A 386 7.63 -16.10 40.23
CA HIS A 386 7.67 -16.62 38.88
C HIS A 386 9.09 -16.61 38.28
N PHE A 387 9.92 -15.58 38.52
CA PHE A 387 11.31 -15.58 38.04
C PHE A 387 12.23 -16.48 38.84
N THR A 388 11.92 -16.69 40.13
CA THR A 388 12.56 -17.74 40.93
C THR A 388 12.26 -19.12 40.36
N PHE A 389 11.00 -19.37 39.95
CA PHE A 389 10.62 -20.60 39.24
C PHE A 389 11.35 -20.71 37.90
N ALA A 390 11.45 -19.63 37.09
CA ALA A 390 12.15 -19.67 35.83
C ALA A 390 13.61 -20.05 35.95
N GLN A 391 14.30 -19.55 36.99
CA GLN A 391 15.67 -19.95 37.31
C GLN A 391 15.74 -21.44 37.70
N THR A 392 14.89 -21.88 38.66
CA THR A 392 14.82 -23.26 39.10
C THR A 392 14.51 -24.21 37.94
N LEU A 393 13.61 -23.83 37.04
CA LEU A 393 13.27 -24.59 35.84
C LEU A 393 14.48 -24.82 34.93
N SER A 394 15.24 -23.75 34.64
CA SER A 394 16.43 -23.85 33.78
C SER A 394 17.53 -24.69 34.40
N GLU A 395 17.76 -24.55 35.71
CA GLU A 395 18.74 -25.35 36.47
C GLU A 395 18.32 -26.82 36.58
N SER A 396 17.04 -27.09 36.81
CA SER A 396 16.48 -28.45 36.85
C SER A 396 16.54 -29.14 35.49
N ALA A 397 16.28 -28.42 34.39
CA ALA A 397 16.42 -28.97 33.03
C ALA A 397 17.89 -29.31 32.69
N LYS A 398 18.85 -28.55 33.24
CA LYS A 398 20.28 -28.83 33.10
C LYS A 398 20.70 -30.07 33.88
N ASN A 399 20.21 -30.20 35.11
CA ASN A 399 20.62 -31.23 36.03
C ASN A 399 19.90 -32.58 35.77
N ALA A 400 18.69 -32.53 35.22
CA ALA A 400 17.94 -33.73 34.89
C ALA A 400 18.50 -34.43 33.63
N LYS A 401 18.38 -35.72 33.58
CA LYS A 401 18.78 -36.51 32.39
C LYS A 401 17.73 -36.39 31.31
N ASN A 402 18.18 -36.33 30.04
CA ASN A 402 17.30 -36.39 28.86
C ASN A 402 16.13 -35.40 28.91
N THR A 403 16.36 -34.20 29.44
CA THR A 403 15.37 -33.13 29.50
C THR A 403 15.81 -31.96 28.63
N LEU A 404 14.91 -31.51 27.76
CA LEU A 404 15.11 -30.35 26.90
C LEU A 404 14.06 -29.29 27.22
N LEU A 405 14.52 -28.11 27.59
CA LEU A 405 13.70 -26.91 27.74
C LEU A 405 13.94 -25.97 26.56
N VAL A 406 12.88 -25.59 25.87
CA VAL A 406 12.92 -24.62 24.76
C VAL A 406 11.96 -23.48 25.05
N VAL A 407 12.51 -22.26 25.01
CA VAL A 407 11.77 -21.06 25.39
C VAL A 407 11.81 -20.04 24.27
N SER A 408 10.64 -19.46 23.92
CA SER A 408 10.60 -18.33 23.00
C SER A 408 10.74 -17.01 23.76
N ILE A 409 11.65 -16.15 23.29
CA ILE A 409 11.88 -14.82 23.86
C ILE A 409 11.70 -13.77 22.76
N PRO A 410 10.94 -12.69 23.03
CA PRO A 410 10.78 -11.60 22.07
C PRO A 410 12.07 -10.82 21.86
N ALA A 411 12.34 -10.43 20.60
CA ALA A 411 13.43 -9.52 20.26
C ALA A 411 12.93 -8.09 19.98
N SER A 412 11.62 -7.89 19.75
CA SER A 412 11.04 -6.59 19.44
C SER A 412 10.26 -5.98 20.59
N ASN A 413 10.28 -4.64 20.68
CA ASN A 413 9.54 -3.89 21.71
C ASN A 413 8.01 -4.10 21.64
N ILE A 414 7.48 -4.45 20.46
CA ILE A 414 6.04 -4.67 20.25
C ILE A 414 5.55 -5.93 20.99
N GLU A 415 6.35 -7.01 20.95
CA GLU A 415 6.02 -8.25 21.67
C GLU A 415 6.13 -8.07 23.20
N ILE A 416 6.98 -7.18 23.63
CA ILE A 416 7.32 -7.00 25.06
C ILE A 416 6.16 -6.38 25.85
N GLY A 417 5.45 -5.39 25.30
CA GLY A 417 4.24 -4.84 25.91
C GLY A 417 4.47 -3.95 27.14
N GLY A 418 5.22 -2.86 26.98
CA GLY A 418 5.42 -1.84 28.02
C GLY A 418 6.57 -2.10 28.98
N GLU A 419 6.72 -1.27 30.03
CA GLU A 419 7.84 -1.32 30.97
C GLU A 419 7.90 -2.61 31.77
N ARG A 420 6.76 -3.12 32.23
CA ARG A 420 6.68 -4.39 32.98
C ARG A 420 7.10 -5.59 32.12
N GLY A 421 6.77 -5.55 30.83
CA GLY A 421 7.25 -6.56 29.88
C GLY A 421 8.77 -6.49 29.67
N LYS A 422 9.36 -5.28 29.64
CA LYS A 422 10.81 -5.10 29.55
C LYS A 422 11.53 -5.63 30.80
N GLU A 423 11.00 -5.33 31.97
CA GLU A 423 11.54 -5.87 33.23
C GLU A 423 11.45 -7.39 33.23
N GLY A 424 10.29 -7.97 32.88
CA GLY A 424 10.10 -9.40 32.75
C GLY A 424 11.09 -10.05 31.78
N LEU A 425 11.31 -9.42 30.61
CA LEU A 425 12.29 -9.88 29.62
C LEU A 425 13.72 -9.92 30.21
N ASN A 426 14.14 -8.85 30.88
CA ASN A 426 15.47 -8.77 31.46
C ASN A 426 15.67 -9.83 32.55
N ARG A 427 14.68 -9.99 33.41
CA ARG A 427 14.72 -11.03 34.47
C ARG A 427 14.74 -12.44 33.87
N LEU A 428 13.93 -12.69 32.84
CA LEU A 428 13.87 -14.00 32.17
C LEU A 428 15.22 -14.32 31.50
N LYS A 429 15.81 -13.38 30.78
CA LYS A 429 17.15 -13.53 30.22
C LYS A 429 18.21 -13.82 31.27
N ASN A 430 18.16 -13.15 32.40
CA ASN A 430 19.09 -13.41 33.50
C ASN A 430 18.90 -14.80 34.16
N ALA A 431 17.65 -15.30 34.22
CA ALA A 431 17.31 -16.60 34.77
C ALA A 431 17.70 -17.76 33.83
N ILE A 432 17.54 -17.58 32.55
CA ILE A 432 17.75 -18.62 31.54
C ILE A 432 19.16 -18.50 30.92
N GLY A 433 19.65 -17.32 30.66
CA GLY A 433 20.86 -16.98 29.87
C GLY A 433 22.18 -17.46 30.44
N ARG A 434 22.18 -18.09 31.62
CA ARG A 434 23.39 -18.76 32.18
C ARG A 434 23.67 -20.12 31.54
N VAL A 435 22.72 -20.66 30.76
CA VAL A 435 22.76 -22.04 30.25
C VAL A 435 22.35 -22.13 28.78
N GLU A 436 22.14 -21.01 28.12
CA GLU A 436 21.55 -20.94 26.79
C GLU A 436 22.52 -21.22 25.64
N SER A 437 21.95 -21.74 24.56
CA SER A 437 22.54 -21.77 23.23
C SER A 437 21.70 -20.86 22.31
N PRO A 438 22.26 -19.76 21.76
CA PRO A 438 21.50 -18.85 20.91
C PRO A 438 21.19 -19.50 19.56
N TRP A 439 19.92 -19.53 19.21
CA TRP A 439 19.45 -20.09 17.97
C TRP A 439 19.10 -19.03 16.93
N ARG A 440 19.52 -19.25 15.68
CA ARG A 440 19.19 -18.39 14.53
C ARG A 440 18.29 -19.14 13.56
N PRO A 441 17.13 -18.56 13.17
CA PRO A 441 16.11 -19.31 12.45
C PRO A 441 16.45 -19.58 10.99
N ALA A 442 16.92 -18.59 10.23
CA ALA A 442 17.21 -18.69 8.82
C ALA A 442 18.13 -17.56 8.34
N SER A 443 18.90 -17.80 7.29
CA SER A 443 19.61 -16.79 6.51
C SER A 443 18.66 -16.11 5.50
N ALA A 444 19.12 -15.02 4.87
CA ALA A 444 18.34 -14.36 3.83
C ALA A 444 18.09 -15.28 2.61
N GLU A 445 19.06 -16.11 2.26
CA GLU A 445 18.97 -17.06 1.15
C GLU A 445 18.01 -18.21 1.46
N GLU A 446 18.01 -18.72 2.68
CA GLU A 446 17.07 -19.75 3.12
C GLU A 446 15.62 -19.25 3.14
N SER A 447 15.41 -17.94 3.24
CA SER A 447 14.08 -17.33 3.18
C SER A 447 13.38 -17.56 1.84
N PHE A 448 14.14 -17.66 0.73
CA PHE A 448 13.58 -17.97 -0.59
C PHE A 448 12.97 -19.37 -0.62
N GLU A 449 13.71 -20.33 -0.08
CA GLU A 449 13.26 -21.72 0.00
C GLU A 449 12.07 -21.90 0.94
N ILE A 450 12.04 -21.18 2.06
CA ILE A 450 10.88 -21.18 2.97
C ILE A 450 9.62 -20.75 2.21
N VAL A 451 9.67 -19.61 1.51
CA VAL A 451 8.52 -19.09 0.76
C VAL A 451 8.14 -20.03 -0.37
N ARG A 452 9.12 -20.54 -1.13
CA ARG A 452 8.87 -21.46 -2.22
C ARG A 452 8.17 -22.74 -1.73
N ARG A 453 8.67 -23.36 -0.68
CA ARG A 453 8.15 -24.64 -0.17
C ARG A 453 6.76 -24.50 0.45
N ARG A 454 6.47 -23.35 1.03
CA ARG A 454 5.15 -23.04 1.62
C ARG A 454 4.08 -22.74 0.58
N LEU A 455 4.44 -22.16 -0.55
CA LEU A 455 3.47 -21.66 -1.53
C LEU A 455 3.38 -22.53 -2.78
N PHE A 456 4.42 -23.33 -3.11
CA PHE A 456 4.47 -24.14 -4.31
C PHE A 456 4.75 -25.59 -4.01
N GLN A 457 4.17 -26.46 -4.83
CA GLN A 457 4.47 -27.87 -4.84
C GLN A 457 5.92 -28.11 -5.32
N PRO A 458 6.61 -29.17 -4.84
CA PRO A 458 7.94 -29.51 -5.31
C PRO A 458 7.91 -29.90 -6.79
N ILE A 459 8.92 -29.47 -7.54
CA ILE A 459 9.13 -29.93 -8.92
C ILE A 459 9.62 -31.38 -8.85
N THR A 460 8.90 -32.31 -9.46
CA THR A 460 9.24 -33.73 -9.50
C THR A 460 9.67 -34.20 -10.87
N ASP A 461 9.23 -33.52 -11.95
CA ASP A 461 9.61 -33.87 -13.33
C ASP A 461 10.98 -33.29 -13.70
N PRO A 462 11.98 -34.10 -14.11
CA PRO A 462 13.28 -33.62 -14.58
C PRO A 462 13.22 -32.59 -15.72
N ASN A 463 12.22 -32.69 -16.60
CA ASN A 463 12.07 -31.76 -17.73
C ASN A 463 11.67 -30.33 -17.26
N LEU A 464 10.98 -30.22 -16.13
CA LEU A 464 10.62 -28.93 -15.55
C LEU A 464 11.84 -28.24 -14.93
N PHE A 465 12.81 -29.01 -14.38
CA PHE A 465 14.09 -28.43 -13.96
C PHE A 465 14.88 -27.86 -15.15
N VAL A 466 14.90 -28.55 -16.30
CA VAL A 466 15.53 -28.02 -17.52
C VAL A 466 14.83 -26.73 -17.97
N SER A 467 13.51 -26.70 -17.93
CA SER A 467 12.73 -25.51 -18.30
C SER A 467 13.01 -24.32 -17.37
N ARG A 468 13.08 -24.55 -16.05
CA ARG A 468 13.50 -23.55 -15.06
C ARG A 468 14.89 -23.02 -15.37
N ASP A 469 15.87 -23.92 -15.57
CA ASP A 469 17.26 -23.55 -15.78
C ASP A 469 17.43 -22.78 -17.10
N ALA A 470 16.63 -23.07 -18.13
CA ALA A 470 16.59 -22.31 -19.37
C ALA A 470 16.11 -20.86 -19.16
N VAL A 471 15.05 -20.68 -18.36
CA VAL A 471 14.55 -19.34 -18.00
C VAL A 471 15.61 -18.58 -17.23
N VAL A 472 16.19 -19.16 -16.18
CA VAL A 472 17.23 -18.54 -15.35
C VAL A 472 18.44 -18.10 -16.21
N ARG A 473 18.88 -18.95 -17.10
CA ARG A 473 19.99 -18.64 -18.02
C ARG A 473 19.65 -17.50 -18.96
N ALA A 474 18.43 -17.46 -19.51
CA ALA A 474 17.98 -16.37 -20.38
C ALA A 474 17.99 -15.01 -19.65
N PHE A 475 17.60 -14.96 -18.39
CA PHE A 475 17.72 -13.74 -17.57
C PHE A 475 19.18 -13.36 -17.32
N SER A 476 20.01 -14.32 -16.93
CA SER A 476 21.45 -14.07 -16.69
C SER A 476 22.17 -13.57 -17.95
N ASP A 477 21.90 -14.18 -19.11
CA ASP A 477 22.46 -13.75 -20.39
C ASP A 477 22.00 -12.34 -20.77
N MET A 478 20.71 -12.01 -20.57
CA MET A 478 20.19 -10.66 -20.76
C MET A 478 20.94 -9.63 -19.90
N TYR A 479 21.14 -9.89 -18.61
CA TYR A 479 21.85 -9.01 -17.70
C TYR A 479 23.32 -8.81 -18.07
N ARG A 480 23.99 -9.84 -18.57
CA ARG A 480 25.36 -9.75 -19.05
C ARG A 480 25.47 -8.96 -20.35
N HIS A 481 24.58 -9.19 -21.32
CA HIS A 481 24.63 -8.51 -22.61
C HIS A 481 24.20 -7.04 -22.54
N GLN A 482 23.22 -6.72 -21.69
CA GLN A 482 22.72 -5.34 -21.50
C GLN A 482 23.22 -4.74 -20.19
N SER A 483 24.48 -4.92 -19.91
CA SER A 483 25.09 -4.63 -18.60
C SER A 483 25.01 -3.17 -18.15
N GLN A 484 24.76 -2.22 -19.05
CA GLN A 484 24.57 -0.80 -18.73
C GLN A 484 23.16 -0.50 -18.19
N GLU A 485 22.18 -1.36 -18.50
CA GLU A 485 20.77 -1.16 -18.18
C GLU A 485 20.37 -1.77 -16.81
N PHE A 486 21.23 -2.62 -16.25
CA PHE A 486 20.95 -3.35 -14.99
C PHE A 486 22.03 -3.07 -13.93
N PRO A 487 21.73 -3.34 -12.63
CA PRO A 487 22.73 -3.25 -11.56
C PRO A 487 23.94 -4.16 -11.80
N LEU A 488 25.10 -3.74 -11.28
CA LEU A 488 26.38 -4.42 -11.53
C LEU A 488 26.39 -5.86 -11.02
N GLU A 489 25.76 -6.11 -9.87
CA GLU A 489 25.69 -7.44 -9.24
C GLU A 489 24.97 -8.48 -10.10
N CYS A 490 24.09 -8.06 -11.03
CA CYS A 490 23.35 -9.00 -11.88
C CYS A 490 24.21 -9.73 -12.93
N ARG A 491 25.47 -9.30 -13.12
CA ARG A 491 26.42 -9.95 -14.05
C ARG A 491 27.13 -11.15 -13.43
N GLU A 492 27.17 -11.19 -12.10
CA GLU A 492 27.93 -12.17 -11.35
C GLU A 492 27.24 -13.54 -11.35
N ALA A 493 28.06 -14.61 -11.28
CA ALA A 493 27.55 -15.98 -11.22
C ALA A 493 26.68 -16.23 -9.97
N ASP A 494 26.96 -15.50 -8.89
CA ASP A 494 26.17 -15.57 -7.67
C ASP A 494 24.73 -15.09 -7.87
N TYR A 495 24.51 -14.10 -8.75
CA TYR A 495 23.15 -13.65 -9.05
C TYR A 495 22.37 -14.70 -9.86
N GLU A 496 23.03 -15.41 -10.78
CA GLU A 496 22.42 -16.52 -11.50
C GLU A 496 22.02 -17.66 -10.53
N ARG A 497 22.86 -17.95 -9.54
CA ARG A 497 22.53 -18.91 -8.48
C ARG A 497 21.32 -18.43 -7.67
N ARG A 498 21.28 -17.15 -7.25
CA ARG A 498 20.11 -16.55 -6.55
C ARG A 498 18.84 -16.63 -7.38
N LEU A 499 18.88 -16.37 -8.68
CA LEU A 499 17.74 -16.54 -9.60
C LEU A 499 17.21 -17.98 -9.59
N LYS A 500 18.12 -18.96 -9.61
CA LYS A 500 17.76 -20.37 -9.59
C LYS A 500 17.13 -20.81 -8.26
N GLU A 501 17.68 -20.37 -7.16
CA GLU A 501 17.19 -20.66 -5.80
C GLU A 501 15.85 -19.99 -5.52
N ALA A 502 15.67 -18.74 -5.95
CA ALA A 502 14.46 -17.96 -5.76
C ALA A 502 13.30 -18.34 -6.69
N TYR A 503 13.55 -19.05 -7.80
CA TYR A 503 12.54 -19.38 -8.81
C TYR A 503 11.31 -20.06 -8.19
N PRO A 504 10.05 -19.68 -8.51
CA PRO A 504 9.63 -18.82 -9.62
C PRO A 504 9.54 -17.31 -9.27
N ILE A 505 10.03 -16.88 -8.11
CA ILE A 505 10.00 -15.49 -7.70
C ILE A 505 11.36 -14.85 -7.97
N HIS A 506 11.37 -13.67 -8.57
CA HIS A 506 12.63 -12.98 -8.88
C HIS A 506 13.31 -12.47 -7.59
N PRO A 507 14.65 -12.55 -7.43
CA PRO A 507 15.36 -12.06 -6.26
C PRO A 507 15.05 -10.60 -5.92
N GLU A 508 14.88 -9.72 -6.91
CA GLU A 508 14.53 -8.32 -6.68
C GLU A 508 13.19 -8.16 -5.94
N LEU A 509 12.20 -9.03 -6.20
CA LEU A 509 10.94 -8.99 -5.46
C LEU A 509 11.15 -9.40 -4.00
N PHE A 510 11.95 -10.42 -3.74
CA PHE A 510 12.33 -10.81 -2.39
C PHE A 510 13.10 -9.69 -1.66
N ASP A 511 14.05 -9.06 -2.36
CA ASP A 511 14.82 -7.95 -1.78
C ASP A 511 13.88 -6.80 -1.36
N ARG A 512 12.87 -6.46 -2.18
CA ARG A 512 11.85 -5.45 -1.80
C ARG A 512 11.06 -5.91 -0.58
N LEU A 513 10.62 -7.16 -0.54
CA LEU A 513 9.79 -7.68 0.56
C LEU A 513 10.57 -7.79 1.88
N TYR A 514 11.80 -8.29 1.85
CA TYR A 514 12.60 -8.50 3.06
C TYR A 514 13.39 -7.28 3.52
N SER A 515 13.80 -6.38 2.60
CA SER A 515 14.55 -5.16 2.96
C SER A 515 13.59 -3.99 3.23
N ASP A 516 12.62 -3.77 2.33
CA ASP A 516 11.80 -2.57 2.37
C ASP A 516 10.49 -2.81 3.15
N TRP A 517 9.67 -3.77 2.74
CA TRP A 517 8.38 -4.05 3.40
C TRP A 517 8.53 -4.59 4.82
N SER A 518 9.56 -5.39 5.07
CA SER A 518 9.85 -5.89 6.43
C SER A 518 10.37 -4.83 7.40
N SER A 519 10.65 -3.61 6.92
CA SER A 519 10.94 -2.46 7.78
C SER A 519 9.68 -1.89 8.45
N LEU A 520 8.50 -2.20 7.91
CA LEU A 520 7.22 -1.83 8.49
C LEU A 520 6.89 -2.75 9.66
N ASP A 521 6.77 -2.20 10.86
CA ASP A 521 6.55 -2.97 12.10
C ASP A 521 5.39 -3.98 12.03
N LYS A 522 4.30 -3.61 11.35
CA LYS A 522 3.10 -4.44 11.23
C LYS A 522 3.23 -5.56 10.17
N PHE A 523 4.23 -5.52 9.30
CA PHE A 523 4.37 -6.47 8.19
C PHE A 523 4.77 -7.87 8.65
N GLN A 524 5.46 -8.00 9.77
CA GLN A 524 5.80 -9.29 10.40
C GLN A 524 6.72 -10.20 9.57
N ARG A 525 7.66 -9.63 8.81
CA ARG A 525 8.69 -10.37 8.05
C ARG A 525 8.15 -11.56 7.26
N THR A 526 8.65 -12.78 7.51
CA THR A 526 8.30 -13.99 6.75
C THR A 526 6.79 -14.25 6.71
N ARG A 527 6.05 -14.01 7.80
CA ARG A 527 4.58 -14.16 7.81
C ARG A 527 3.91 -13.16 6.86
N GLY A 528 4.36 -11.89 6.86
CA GLY A 528 3.85 -10.87 5.94
C GLY A 528 4.17 -11.20 4.49
N VAL A 529 5.40 -11.65 4.22
CA VAL A 529 5.81 -12.11 2.88
C VAL A 529 4.94 -13.27 2.40
N LEU A 530 4.72 -14.29 3.24
CA LEU A 530 3.87 -15.44 2.89
C LEU A 530 2.44 -15.03 2.59
N ARG A 531 1.83 -14.18 3.44
CA ARG A 531 0.46 -13.69 3.22
C ARG A 531 0.33 -12.91 1.91
N LEU A 532 1.22 -11.93 1.70
CA LEU A 532 1.20 -11.13 0.48
C LEU A 532 1.44 -11.99 -0.76
N MET A 533 2.47 -12.85 -0.72
CA MET A 533 2.82 -13.67 -1.88
C MET A 533 1.75 -14.72 -2.18
N ALA A 534 1.04 -15.25 -1.18
CA ALA A 534 -0.10 -16.13 -1.42
C ALA A 534 -1.21 -15.42 -2.21
N GLN A 535 -1.54 -14.16 -1.84
CA GLN A 535 -2.50 -13.32 -2.59
C GLN A 535 -2.00 -13.04 -4.02
N VAL A 536 -0.73 -12.66 -4.16
CA VAL A 536 -0.12 -12.38 -5.46
C VAL A 536 -0.16 -13.61 -6.36
N ILE A 537 0.27 -14.78 -5.85
CA ILE A 537 0.30 -16.03 -6.61
C ILE A 537 -1.11 -16.46 -7.01
N ASN A 538 -2.09 -16.36 -6.11
CA ASN A 538 -3.48 -16.62 -6.44
C ASN A 538 -3.98 -15.71 -7.56
N GLY A 539 -3.77 -14.38 -7.46
CA GLY A 539 -4.17 -13.43 -8.48
C GLY A 539 -3.53 -13.72 -9.85
N LEU A 540 -2.23 -14.00 -9.87
CA LEU A 540 -1.49 -14.38 -11.09
C LEU A 540 -1.95 -15.72 -11.66
N TRP A 541 -2.22 -16.71 -10.80
CA TRP A 541 -2.72 -18.03 -11.22
C TRP A 541 -4.11 -17.93 -11.85
N GLN A 542 -5.02 -17.21 -11.22
CA GLN A 542 -6.39 -17.02 -11.70
C GLN A 542 -6.49 -16.16 -12.97
N SER A 543 -5.61 -15.17 -13.11
CA SER A 543 -5.55 -14.31 -14.31
C SER A 543 -4.87 -14.97 -15.51
N GLY A 544 -4.21 -16.12 -15.31
CA GLY A 544 -3.50 -16.82 -16.38
C GLY A 544 -2.19 -16.15 -16.76
N ASP A 545 -1.46 -15.57 -15.79
CA ASP A 545 -0.17 -14.90 -16.02
C ASP A 545 0.81 -15.77 -16.83
N ARG A 546 1.49 -15.15 -17.79
CA ARG A 546 2.43 -15.79 -18.70
C ARG A 546 3.88 -15.33 -18.52
N SER A 547 4.18 -14.62 -17.46
CA SER A 547 5.55 -14.18 -17.17
C SER A 547 6.49 -15.39 -16.97
N LEU A 548 7.74 -15.21 -17.33
CA LEU A 548 8.77 -16.25 -17.18
C LEU A 548 9.13 -16.49 -15.71
N ILE A 549 9.10 -15.41 -14.93
CA ILE A 549 9.37 -15.36 -13.49
C ILE A 549 8.51 -14.25 -12.87
N ILE A 550 8.17 -14.36 -11.61
CA ILE A 550 7.36 -13.35 -10.90
C ILE A 550 8.26 -12.19 -10.47
N LEU A 551 8.19 -11.08 -11.21
CA LEU A 551 8.92 -9.84 -10.98
C LEU A 551 8.11 -8.88 -10.09
N PRO A 552 8.71 -7.84 -9.49
CA PRO A 552 7.97 -6.73 -8.88
C PRO A 552 6.89 -6.15 -9.78
N ALA A 553 7.16 -6.03 -11.07
CA ALA A 553 6.22 -5.56 -12.10
C ALA A 553 4.98 -6.45 -12.27
N ASN A 554 5.06 -7.73 -11.92
CA ASN A 554 3.96 -8.68 -12.04
C ASN A 554 3.00 -8.67 -10.85
N VAL A 555 3.37 -8.02 -9.72
CA VAL A 555 2.48 -7.91 -8.57
C VAL A 555 1.17 -7.23 -8.99
N PRO A 556 0.01 -7.92 -8.93
CA PRO A 556 -1.25 -7.37 -9.43
C PRO A 556 -1.87 -6.43 -8.38
N ILE A 557 -1.30 -5.22 -8.25
CA ILE A 557 -1.67 -4.24 -7.22
C ILE A 557 -3.15 -3.82 -7.33
N SER A 558 -3.71 -3.86 -8.53
CA SER A 558 -5.13 -3.58 -8.77
C SER A 558 -6.08 -4.70 -8.31
N GLU A 559 -5.56 -5.91 -8.01
CA GLU A 559 -6.40 -6.99 -7.49
C GLU A 559 -6.81 -6.68 -6.04
N PRO A 560 -8.12 -6.70 -5.71
CA PRO A 560 -8.59 -6.22 -4.41
C PRO A 560 -7.95 -6.91 -3.20
N SER A 561 -7.68 -8.21 -3.30
CA SER A 561 -7.04 -8.97 -2.24
C SER A 561 -5.58 -8.53 -2.03
N VAL A 562 -4.82 -8.35 -3.11
CA VAL A 562 -3.44 -7.88 -3.08
C VAL A 562 -3.37 -6.42 -2.63
N GLN A 563 -4.25 -5.56 -3.16
CA GLN A 563 -4.33 -4.15 -2.77
C GLN A 563 -4.64 -4.00 -1.28
N SER A 564 -5.61 -4.77 -0.77
CA SER A 564 -5.98 -4.75 0.65
C SER A 564 -4.82 -5.20 1.54
N GLU A 565 -4.08 -6.24 1.15
CA GLU A 565 -2.92 -6.71 1.93
C GLU A 565 -1.77 -5.70 1.90
N LEU A 566 -1.48 -5.08 0.76
CA LEU A 566 -0.44 -4.05 0.64
C LEU A 566 -0.79 -2.78 1.45
N THR A 567 -2.03 -2.29 1.32
CA THR A 567 -2.45 -1.05 1.98
C THR A 567 -2.71 -1.22 3.48
N ARG A 568 -2.88 -2.45 3.97
CA ARG A 568 -3.04 -2.76 5.40
C ARG A 568 -1.91 -2.23 6.28
N TYR A 569 -0.71 -2.11 5.72
CA TYR A 569 0.50 -1.67 6.44
C TYR A 569 0.87 -0.23 6.15
N LEU A 570 0.16 0.40 5.22
CA LEU A 570 0.38 1.76 4.76
C LEU A 570 -0.78 2.66 5.22
N GLU A 571 -0.63 3.95 5.03
CA GLU A 571 -1.69 4.92 5.29
C GLU A 571 -2.81 4.81 4.24
N GLU A 572 -4.05 5.13 4.62
CA GLU A 572 -5.22 5.11 3.72
C GLU A 572 -5.07 6.05 2.50
N SER A 573 -4.22 7.06 2.62
CA SER A 573 -3.86 8.00 1.55
C SER A 573 -3.23 7.35 0.32
N TRP A 574 -2.80 6.10 0.41
CA TRP A 574 -2.23 5.35 -0.72
C TRP A 574 -3.28 4.86 -1.73
N LEU A 575 -4.54 4.66 -1.35
CA LEU A 575 -5.57 4.14 -2.27
C LEU A 575 -5.78 5.05 -3.50
N PRO A 576 -5.97 6.39 -3.34
CA PRO A 576 -6.09 7.27 -4.50
C PRO A 576 -4.85 7.31 -5.39
N VAL A 577 -3.65 7.15 -4.80
CA VAL A 577 -2.38 7.13 -5.53
C VAL A 577 -2.28 5.88 -6.40
N ILE A 578 -2.63 4.71 -5.84
CA ILE A 578 -2.66 3.45 -6.57
C ILE A 578 -3.62 3.55 -7.76
N GLU A 579 -4.83 4.03 -7.54
CA GLU A 579 -5.86 4.15 -8.58
C GLU A 579 -5.48 5.15 -9.69
N LYS A 580 -4.76 6.22 -9.36
CA LYS A 580 -4.42 7.26 -10.33
C LYS A 580 -3.10 7.00 -11.06
N ASP A 581 -2.03 6.64 -10.36
CA ASP A 581 -0.67 6.66 -10.90
C ASP A 581 0.07 5.31 -10.83
N VAL A 582 -0.53 4.24 -10.26
CA VAL A 582 0.15 2.96 -10.15
C VAL A 582 -0.50 1.87 -10.98
N ASP A 583 -1.73 1.45 -10.64
CA ASP A 583 -2.35 0.24 -11.20
C ASP A 583 -3.89 0.29 -11.24
N GLY A 584 -4.52 1.46 -11.20
CA GLY A 584 -5.97 1.59 -11.35
C GLY A 584 -6.42 1.29 -12.79
N THR A 585 -7.69 0.96 -12.96
CA THR A 585 -8.28 0.62 -14.28
C THR A 585 -8.14 1.76 -15.30
N ASN A 586 -8.19 3.01 -14.83
CA ASN A 586 -8.01 4.23 -15.61
C ASN A 586 -6.78 5.02 -15.13
N SER A 587 -5.79 4.34 -14.60
CA SER A 587 -4.57 4.98 -14.14
C SER A 587 -3.75 5.54 -15.29
N LEU A 588 -2.94 6.55 -15.01
CA LEU A 588 -2.06 7.15 -16.01
C LEU A 588 -1.19 6.12 -16.75
N PRO A 589 -0.52 5.15 -16.08
CA PRO A 589 0.27 4.15 -16.79
C PRO A 589 -0.55 3.32 -17.78
N VAL A 590 -1.79 2.93 -17.46
CA VAL A 590 -2.66 2.20 -18.37
C VAL A 590 -3.07 3.07 -19.57
N ILE A 591 -3.34 4.35 -19.35
CA ILE A 591 -3.65 5.31 -20.42
C ILE A 591 -2.45 5.46 -21.36
N LEU A 592 -1.24 5.67 -20.82
CA LEU A 592 -0.01 5.82 -21.63
C LEU A 592 0.32 4.58 -22.45
N ASP A 593 0.15 3.40 -21.87
CA ASP A 593 0.33 2.13 -22.55
C ASP A 593 -0.69 1.94 -23.69
N SER A 594 -1.96 2.31 -23.48
CA SER A 594 -3.00 2.25 -24.51
C SER A 594 -2.80 3.21 -25.66
N GLN A 595 -2.26 4.39 -25.39
CA GLN A 595 -1.99 5.43 -26.41
C GLN A 595 -0.73 5.17 -27.23
N ASN A 596 0.17 4.31 -26.77
CA ASN A 596 1.49 4.08 -27.35
C ASN A 596 1.71 2.58 -27.63
N PRO A 597 1.59 2.10 -28.89
CA PRO A 597 1.72 0.69 -29.20
C PRO A 597 3.05 0.07 -28.76
N ASN A 598 4.17 0.83 -28.81
CA ASN A 598 5.47 0.36 -28.36
C ASN A 598 5.53 0.12 -26.83
N LEU A 599 4.84 0.97 -26.06
CA LEU A 599 4.74 0.82 -24.61
C LEU A 599 3.70 -0.22 -24.24
N GLY A 600 2.55 -0.19 -24.91
CA GLY A 600 1.44 -1.10 -24.68
C GLY A 600 1.76 -2.56 -25.00
N ARG A 601 2.68 -2.82 -25.95
CA ARG A 601 3.15 -4.19 -26.26
C ARG A 601 3.66 -4.93 -25.03
N TYR A 602 4.26 -4.22 -24.08
CA TYR A 602 4.83 -4.79 -22.86
C TYR A 602 4.13 -4.28 -21.60
N SER A 603 3.08 -3.44 -21.73
CA SER A 603 2.50 -2.69 -20.61
C SER A 603 3.58 -1.99 -19.78
N ALA A 604 4.50 -1.33 -20.47
CA ALA A 604 5.77 -0.88 -19.90
C ALA A 604 5.58 0.15 -18.79
N CYS A 605 4.66 1.11 -18.97
CA CYS A 605 4.35 2.12 -17.96
C CYS A 605 3.77 1.49 -16.69
N ARG A 606 2.84 0.57 -16.85
CA ARG A 606 2.19 -0.13 -15.74
C ARG A 606 3.19 -0.99 -14.95
N ARG A 607 4.06 -1.71 -15.63
CA ARG A 607 5.11 -2.53 -15.01
C ARG A 607 6.13 -1.67 -14.25
N VAL A 608 6.50 -0.52 -14.81
CA VAL A 608 7.40 0.45 -14.18
C VAL A 608 6.78 1.00 -12.89
N THR A 609 5.52 1.47 -12.93
CA THR A 609 4.88 2.04 -11.75
C THR A 609 4.65 1.03 -10.64
N ARG A 610 4.29 -0.22 -10.96
CA ARG A 610 4.20 -1.32 -9.99
C ARG A 610 5.55 -1.56 -9.30
N THR A 611 6.62 -1.62 -10.08
CA THR A 611 7.98 -1.81 -9.53
C THR A 611 8.40 -0.66 -8.62
N ILE A 612 8.16 0.60 -9.03
CA ILE A 612 8.48 1.77 -8.20
C ILE A 612 7.64 1.75 -6.92
N TYR A 613 6.36 1.43 -7.01
CA TYR A 613 5.49 1.32 -5.84
C TYR A 613 6.02 0.28 -4.85
N MET A 614 6.36 -0.91 -5.31
CA MET A 614 6.90 -1.98 -4.47
C MET A 614 8.18 -1.60 -3.74
N GLY A 615 9.02 -0.76 -4.33
CA GLY A 615 10.29 -0.32 -3.73
C GLY A 615 10.24 1.03 -3.03
N SER A 616 9.14 1.79 -3.14
CA SER A 616 9.05 3.14 -2.57
C SER A 616 7.98 3.30 -1.50
N ALA A 617 6.85 2.60 -1.60
CA ALA A 617 5.75 2.76 -0.64
C ALA A 617 6.17 2.51 0.82
N PRO A 618 6.91 1.43 1.15
CA PRO A 618 7.35 1.18 2.51
C PRO A 618 8.52 2.07 2.96
N THR A 619 9.26 2.69 2.04
CA THR A 619 10.49 3.45 2.34
C THR A 619 10.30 4.97 2.27
N LEU A 620 9.06 5.45 2.29
CA LEU A 620 8.74 6.86 2.08
C LEU A 620 9.45 7.79 3.09
N GLN A 621 9.69 7.32 4.30
CA GLN A 621 10.38 8.07 5.36
C GLN A 621 11.88 7.77 5.46
N ALA A 622 12.41 6.88 4.64
CA ALA A 622 13.83 6.55 4.64
C ALA A 622 14.69 7.69 4.05
N ALA A 623 15.94 7.78 4.49
CA ALA A 623 16.90 8.76 3.98
C ALA A 623 17.17 8.58 2.47
N ASN A 624 17.24 7.32 2.00
CA ASN A 624 17.43 6.94 0.60
C ASN A 624 16.12 6.40 0.03
N ARG A 625 15.20 7.29 -0.33
CA ARG A 625 13.89 6.93 -0.88
C ARG A 625 13.99 6.37 -2.30
N GLY A 626 13.10 5.44 -2.63
CA GLY A 626 12.86 5.00 -4.00
C GLY A 626 13.94 4.14 -4.62
N LEU A 627 13.83 3.92 -5.91
CA LEU A 627 14.67 3.03 -6.71
C LEU A 627 15.44 3.80 -7.79
N GLU A 628 16.63 3.32 -8.10
CA GLU A 628 17.40 3.78 -9.24
C GLU A 628 16.84 3.20 -10.56
N ASP A 629 17.02 3.91 -11.67
CA ASP A 629 16.58 3.51 -13.02
C ASP A 629 16.96 2.05 -13.36
N ARG A 630 18.22 1.66 -13.11
CA ARG A 630 18.69 0.29 -13.37
C ARG A 630 17.94 -0.77 -12.54
N ARG A 631 17.61 -0.44 -11.31
CA ARG A 631 16.89 -1.35 -10.41
C ARG A 631 15.41 -1.45 -10.78
N ILE A 632 14.82 -0.36 -11.29
CA ILE A 632 13.47 -0.38 -11.84
C ILE A 632 13.42 -1.30 -13.06
N LYS A 633 14.39 -1.19 -13.98
CA LYS A 633 14.48 -2.06 -15.14
C LYS A 633 14.68 -3.52 -14.76
N LEU A 634 15.48 -3.80 -13.71
CA LEU A 634 15.66 -5.14 -13.16
C LEU A 634 14.33 -5.76 -12.70
N GLY A 635 13.46 -4.95 -12.10
CA GLY A 635 12.14 -5.39 -11.64
C GLY A 635 11.07 -5.46 -12.73
N CYS A 636 11.37 -5.04 -13.97
CA CYS A 636 10.39 -4.95 -15.05
C CYS A 636 10.69 -5.84 -16.25
N VAL A 637 11.96 -5.88 -16.71
CA VAL A 637 12.32 -6.38 -18.03
C VAL A 637 12.46 -7.89 -18.04
N GLN A 638 11.91 -8.54 -19.06
CA GLN A 638 12.05 -9.97 -19.28
C GLN A 638 12.91 -10.27 -20.53
N PRO A 639 13.50 -11.46 -20.63
CA PRO A 639 14.24 -11.88 -21.82
C PRO A 639 13.43 -11.70 -23.11
N GLY A 640 14.06 -11.11 -24.13
CA GLY A 640 13.40 -10.77 -25.40
C GLY A 640 12.73 -9.38 -25.46
N GLU A 641 12.67 -8.66 -24.36
CA GLU A 641 12.14 -7.30 -24.29
C GLU A 641 13.27 -6.27 -24.38
N SER A 642 12.94 -5.07 -24.86
CA SER A 642 13.90 -3.96 -24.96
C SER A 642 13.89 -3.13 -23.68
N ALA A 643 15.01 -3.08 -22.94
CA ALA A 643 15.16 -2.24 -21.76
C ALA A 643 14.96 -0.73 -22.05
N ALA A 644 15.27 -0.28 -23.27
CA ALA A 644 15.06 1.09 -23.72
C ALA A 644 13.57 1.48 -23.70
N THR A 645 12.65 0.56 -23.99
CA THR A 645 11.20 0.80 -23.92
C THR A 645 10.76 1.15 -22.50
N PHE A 646 11.32 0.48 -21.49
CA PHE A 646 11.03 0.79 -20.09
C PHE A 646 11.69 2.10 -19.64
N GLY A 647 12.83 2.48 -20.20
CA GLY A 647 13.43 3.81 -20.02
C GLY A 647 12.55 4.93 -20.61
N ASP A 648 11.94 4.71 -21.77
CA ASP A 648 10.97 5.66 -22.36
C ASP A 648 9.69 5.76 -21.52
N ALA A 649 9.18 4.63 -21.03
CA ALA A 649 8.04 4.61 -20.11
C ALA A 649 8.33 5.40 -18.83
N LEU A 650 9.50 5.21 -18.24
CA LEU A 650 9.93 5.91 -17.02
C LEU A 650 10.00 7.43 -17.22
N ARG A 651 10.55 7.88 -18.35
CA ARG A 651 10.61 9.29 -18.71
C ARG A 651 9.21 9.89 -18.86
N ARG A 652 8.31 9.25 -19.63
CA ARG A 652 6.94 9.73 -19.85
C ARG A 652 6.11 9.77 -18.56
N LEU A 653 6.29 8.78 -17.69
CA LEU A 653 5.67 8.79 -16.37
C LEU A 653 6.20 9.95 -15.52
N GLY A 654 7.51 10.21 -15.55
CA GLY A 654 8.12 11.34 -14.84
C GLY A 654 7.55 12.70 -15.28
N ASP A 655 7.21 12.85 -16.57
CA ASP A 655 6.63 14.08 -17.11
C ASP A 655 5.14 14.27 -16.78
N GLN A 656 4.39 13.19 -16.52
CA GLN A 656 2.93 13.25 -16.49
C GLN A 656 2.30 12.77 -15.17
N ALA A 657 2.98 11.92 -14.39
CA ALA A 657 2.44 11.40 -13.16
C ALA A 657 2.30 12.48 -12.08
N THR A 658 1.23 12.37 -11.31
CA THR A 658 0.92 13.32 -10.24
C THR A 658 1.72 13.03 -8.98
N TYR A 659 1.94 11.74 -8.66
CA TYR A 659 2.52 11.28 -7.42
C TYR A 659 3.92 10.69 -7.57
N LEU A 660 4.48 10.67 -8.80
CA LEU A 660 5.84 10.20 -9.07
C LEU A 660 6.85 11.34 -8.90
N TYR A 661 7.91 11.09 -8.17
CA TYR A 661 9.01 12.00 -7.91
C TYR A 661 10.29 11.49 -8.55
N ILE A 662 11.14 12.43 -8.97
CA ILE A 662 12.47 12.18 -9.48
C ILE A 662 13.45 12.97 -8.62
N GLY A 663 14.40 12.28 -7.99
CA GLY A 663 15.45 12.87 -7.16
C GLY A 663 16.82 12.82 -7.82
N ASP A 664 17.83 13.21 -7.04
CA ASP A 664 19.22 13.17 -7.47
C ASP A 664 19.67 11.75 -7.80
N GLY A 665 20.51 11.60 -8.83
CA GLY A 665 21.01 10.28 -9.26
C GLY A 665 19.97 9.42 -9.97
N ASN A 666 18.93 10.01 -10.57
CA ASN A 666 17.84 9.31 -11.26
C ASN A 666 17.15 8.27 -10.36
N ARG A 667 16.85 8.66 -9.13
CA ARG A 667 16.04 7.87 -8.21
C ARG A 667 14.57 8.26 -8.33
N TYR A 668 13.70 7.26 -8.38
CA TYR A 668 12.26 7.42 -8.58
C TYR A 668 11.49 6.85 -7.39
N TRP A 669 10.52 7.60 -6.89
CA TRP A 669 9.61 7.12 -5.84
C TRP A 669 8.20 7.69 -6.02
N ILE A 670 7.23 6.95 -5.53
CA ILE A 670 5.85 7.40 -5.45
C ILE A 670 5.58 7.87 -4.01
N SER A 671 4.86 8.98 -3.88
CA SER A 671 4.46 9.55 -2.58
C SER A 671 2.95 9.71 -2.51
N THR A 672 2.41 9.88 -1.32
CA THR A 672 0.98 10.18 -1.10
C THR A 672 0.64 11.64 -1.35
N GLN A 673 1.64 12.50 -1.47
CA GLN A 673 1.44 13.90 -1.82
C GLN A 673 1.70 14.13 -3.32
N PRO A 674 0.91 15.01 -3.98
CA PRO A 674 1.15 15.35 -5.37
C PRO A 674 2.54 15.94 -5.58
N ASN A 675 3.16 15.65 -6.72
CA ASN A 675 4.44 16.22 -7.09
C ASN A 675 4.28 17.72 -7.37
N VAL A 676 5.08 18.53 -6.67
CA VAL A 676 5.05 20.00 -6.79
C VAL A 676 5.28 20.49 -8.21
N THR A 677 6.06 19.77 -9.02
CA THR A 677 6.28 20.12 -10.45
C THR A 677 4.98 20.00 -11.25
N ARG A 678 4.18 18.98 -10.97
CA ARG A 678 2.87 18.81 -11.62
C ARG A 678 1.91 19.91 -11.22
N THR A 679 1.84 20.22 -9.93
CA THR A 679 1.04 21.33 -9.41
C THR A 679 1.43 22.65 -10.07
N ALA A 680 2.73 22.93 -10.22
CA ALA A 680 3.22 24.12 -10.91
C ALA A 680 2.79 24.16 -12.39
N LYS A 681 2.86 23.03 -13.10
CA LYS A 681 2.45 22.94 -14.51
C LYS A 681 0.94 23.19 -14.70
N GLU A 682 0.12 22.62 -13.84
CA GLU A 682 -1.34 22.83 -13.87
C GLU A 682 -1.70 24.30 -13.58
N ARG A 683 -1.05 24.90 -12.59
CA ARG A 683 -1.21 26.35 -12.30
C ARG A 683 -0.73 27.23 -13.43
N ALA A 684 0.42 26.90 -14.04
CA ALA A 684 0.94 27.65 -15.19
C ALA A 684 -0.05 27.63 -16.35
N ASN A 685 -0.67 26.48 -16.65
CA ASN A 685 -1.71 26.36 -17.67
C ASN A 685 -2.97 27.18 -17.35
N GLN A 686 -3.37 27.28 -16.07
CA GLN A 686 -4.47 28.14 -15.65
C GLN A 686 -4.11 29.63 -15.80
N ILE A 687 -2.91 30.02 -15.34
CA ILE A 687 -2.42 31.40 -15.45
C ILE A 687 -2.23 31.81 -16.91
N ALA A 688 -1.85 30.89 -17.79
CA ALA A 688 -1.72 31.19 -19.22
C ALA A 688 -3.03 31.63 -19.89
N GLN A 689 -4.17 31.32 -19.31
CA GLN A 689 -5.49 31.78 -19.76
C GLN A 689 -5.80 33.22 -19.30
N ASP A 690 -5.11 33.73 -18.29
CA ASP A 690 -5.26 35.07 -17.72
C ASP A 690 -4.13 35.98 -18.23
N GLN A 691 -4.28 36.47 -19.45
CA GLN A 691 -3.29 37.34 -20.08
C GLN A 691 -3.05 38.64 -19.32
N ASP A 692 -4.07 39.18 -18.63
CA ASP A 692 -3.92 40.45 -17.91
C ASP A 692 -2.94 40.28 -16.73
N ARG A 693 -3.03 39.20 -15.99
CA ARG A 693 -2.09 38.86 -14.89
C ARG A 693 -0.65 38.68 -15.38
N ILE A 694 -0.48 38.07 -16.54
CA ILE A 694 0.86 37.91 -17.17
C ILE A 694 1.45 39.26 -17.53
N ILE A 695 0.63 40.13 -18.14
CA ILE A 695 1.07 41.46 -18.59
C ILE A 695 1.39 42.35 -17.38
N GLU A 696 0.58 42.29 -16.31
CA GLU A 696 0.89 43.01 -15.08
C GLU A 696 2.27 42.65 -14.50
N GLU A 697 2.64 41.37 -14.50
CA GLU A 697 3.96 40.94 -14.04
C GLU A 697 5.08 41.44 -14.96
N ILE A 698 4.89 41.39 -16.26
CA ILE A 698 5.88 41.95 -17.23
C ILE A 698 6.08 43.43 -16.96
N ILE A 699 4.99 44.20 -16.84
CA ILE A 699 5.03 45.63 -16.59
C ILE A 699 5.68 45.92 -15.20
N ARG A 700 5.38 45.12 -14.19
CA ARG A 700 5.99 45.23 -12.88
C ARG A 700 7.52 45.08 -12.95
N ARG A 701 8.04 44.15 -13.78
CA ARG A 701 9.47 43.96 -14.01
C ARG A 701 10.09 45.08 -14.80
N ILE A 702 9.45 45.54 -15.85
CA ILE A 702 9.92 46.69 -16.65
C ILE A 702 10.04 47.95 -15.77
N LYS A 703 9.10 48.17 -14.85
CA LYS A 703 9.14 49.30 -13.91
C LYS A 703 10.30 49.23 -12.91
N LYS A 704 10.86 48.05 -12.65
CA LYS A 704 12.05 47.90 -11.80
C LYS A 704 13.34 48.38 -12.45
N ASP A 705 13.39 48.45 -13.80
CA ASP A 705 14.53 48.99 -14.52
C ASP A 705 14.58 50.49 -14.33
N LYS A 706 15.58 50.97 -13.61
CA LYS A 706 15.82 52.39 -13.32
C LYS A 706 16.69 53.10 -14.36
N ASN A 707 17.14 52.35 -15.36
CA ASN A 707 17.97 52.90 -16.42
C ASN A 707 17.13 53.88 -17.28
N LYS A 708 17.63 55.06 -17.53
CA LYS A 708 16.99 56.01 -18.41
C LYS A 708 17.77 56.23 -19.74
N GLY A 709 19.03 55.85 -19.77
CA GLY A 709 19.91 56.22 -20.87
C GLY A 709 19.98 57.72 -20.95
N GLU A 710 19.95 58.27 -22.18
CA GLU A 710 19.92 59.69 -22.46
C GLU A 710 18.50 60.23 -22.67
N PHE A 711 17.47 59.44 -22.36
CA PHE A 711 16.09 59.89 -22.41
C PHE A 711 15.73 60.73 -21.15
N GLU A 712 14.98 61.78 -21.33
CA GLU A 712 14.48 62.62 -20.23
C GLU A 712 13.46 61.88 -19.38
N GLY A 713 12.61 61.08 -20.03
CA GLY A 713 11.58 60.29 -19.38
C GLY A 713 11.30 58.97 -20.06
N ILE A 714 10.89 57.97 -19.22
CA ILE A 714 10.43 56.65 -19.64
C ILE A 714 8.96 56.52 -19.30
N HIS A 715 8.13 56.19 -20.29
CA HIS A 715 6.71 55.99 -20.12
C HIS A 715 6.31 54.57 -20.55
N ILE A 716 5.57 53.86 -19.72
CA ILE A 716 5.05 52.51 -20.06
C ILE A 716 3.59 52.65 -20.44
N PHE A 717 3.29 52.43 -21.70
CA PHE A 717 1.94 52.50 -22.24
C PHE A 717 1.23 51.15 -22.04
N THR A 718 0.22 51.16 -21.17
CA THR A 718 -0.52 49.94 -20.77
C THR A 718 -2.00 49.98 -21.14
N THR A 719 -2.53 51.16 -21.38
CA THR A 719 -3.95 51.44 -21.62
C THR A 719 -4.15 52.21 -22.90
N ASN A 720 -5.38 52.34 -23.39
CA ASN A 720 -5.69 53.09 -24.61
C ASN A 720 -5.74 54.62 -24.37
N THR A 721 -5.35 55.06 -23.18
CA THR A 721 -5.31 56.52 -22.86
C THR A 721 -3.93 57.09 -23.08
N THR A 722 -3.83 58.16 -23.88
CA THR A 722 -2.56 58.82 -24.19
C THR A 722 -2.25 60.00 -23.26
N ASN A 723 -3.11 60.24 -22.24
CA ASN A 723 -2.99 61.37 -21.31
C ASN A 723 -1.70 61.34 -20.47
N ASP A 724 -1.21 60.16 -20.14
CA ASP A 724 -0.08 59.94 -19.22
C ASP A 724 1.28 60.27 -19.84
N ILE A 725 1.31 60.50 -21.15
CA ILE A 725 2.54 60.83 -21.86
C ILE A 725 2.55 62.37 -22.05
N PRO A 726 3.48 63.10 -21.41
CA PRO A 726 3.56 64.55 -21.50
C PRO A 726 3.72 65.05 -22.92
N ASP A 727 3.28 66.27 -23.18
CA ASP A 727 3.41 67.02 -24.43
C ASP A 727 3.83 68.44 -24.09
N ASP A 728 5.14 68.68 -23.92
CA ASP A 728 5.73 69.89 -23.47
C ASP A 728 7.03 70.17 -24.24
N GLU A 729 7.14 71.36 -24.82
CA GLU A 729 8.27 71.81 -25.65
C GLU A 729 9.59 71.90 -24.87
N ASN A 730 9.51 72.16 -23.58
CA ASN A 730 10.69 72.34 -22.71
C ASN A 730 11.25 71.02 -22.19
N MET A 731 10.68 69.86 -22.59
CA MET A 731 11.13 68.58 -22.18
C MET A 731 11.92 67.85 -23.27
N GLY A 732 12.96 67.14 -22.88
CA GLY A 732 13.78 66.32 -23.82
C GLY A 732 13.06 65.12 -24.36
N VAL A 733 13.77 64.34 -25.20
CA VAL A 733 13.25 63.14 -25.86
C VAL A 733 12.85 62.05 -24.83
N ARG A 734 11.69 61.45 -25.04
CA ARG A 734 11.10 60.47 -24.18
C ARG A 734 10.96 59.11 -24.87
N LEU A 735 11.18 58.07 -24.12
CA LEU A 735 10.96 56.74 -24.58
C LEU A 735 9.62 56.20 -24.08
N VAL A 736 8.78 55.74 -24.97
CA VAL A 736 7.51 55.10 -24.68
C VAL A 736 7.67 53.60 -24.91
N ILE A 737 7.50 52.81 -23.83
CA ILE A 737 7.55 51.37 -23.88
C ILE A 737 6.12 50.84 -24.03
N LEU A 738 5.82 50.13 -25.10
CA LEU A 738 4.50 49.54 -25.33
C LEU A 738 4.30 48.29 -24.51
N SER A 739 3.08 48.13 -24.00
CA SER A 739 2.68 46.82 -23.39
C SER A 739 2.80 45.68 -24.42
N PRO A 740 3.11 44.46 -24.00
CA PRO A 740 3.10 43.30 -24.90
C PRO A 740 1.75 43.02 -25.57
N LYS A 741 0.66 43.71 -25.18
CA LYS A 741 -0.62 43.72 -25.90
C LYS A 741 -0.51 44.32 -27.30
N PHE A 742 0.50 45.17 -27.54
CA PHE A 742 0.70 45.88 -28.79
C PHE A 742 2.06 45.48 -29.40
N PRO A 743 2.21 44.22 -29.80
CA PRO A 743 3.49 43.73 -30.32
C PRO A 743 3.77 44.25 -31.73
N HIS A 744 5.05 44.34 -32.02
CA HIS A 744 5.51 44.71 -33.37
C HIS A 744 5.75 43.47 -34.22
N THR A 745 5.29 43.52 -35.49
CA THR A 745 5.61 42.52 -36.49
C THR A 745 6.48 43.19 -37.56
N SER A 746 7.77 42.84 -37.61
CA SER A 746 8.73 43.43 -38.53
C SER A 746 8.25 43.33 -39.99
N LYS A 747 8.45 44.40 -40.74
CA LYS A 747 8.06 44.52 -42.15
C LYS A 747 6.56 44.37 -42.47
N SER A 748 5.68 44.39 -41.46
CA SER A 748 4.24 44.34 -41.63
C SER A 748 3.64 45.72 -41.44
N LYS A 749 2.83 46.15 -42.43
CA LYS A 749 2.07 47.42 -42.33
C LYS A 749 0.95 47.35 -41.31
N ASP A 750 0.44 46.14 -41.05
CA ASP A 750 -0.68 45.86 -40.12
C ASP A 750 -0.18 45.53 -38.70
N SER A 751 1.00 46.01 -38.31
CA SER A 751 1.51 45.79 -36.96
C SER A 751 0.69 46.57 -35.93
N LEU A 752 0.17 45.87 -34.90
CA LEU A 752 -0.56 46.48 -33.78
C LEU A 752 0.23 47.60 -33.10
N ALA A 753 1.55 47.49 -33.08
CA ALA A 753 2.41 48.53 -32.57
C ALA A 753 2.28 49.82 -33.37
N TYR A 754 2.23 49.79 -34.72
CA TYR A 754 2.11 50.97 -35.56
C TYR A 754 0.80 51.72 -35.35
N GLU A 755 -0.32 50.98 -35.24
CA GLU A 755 -1.60 51.61 -34.90
C GLU A 755 -1.53 52.32 -33.55
N THR A 756 -0.99 51.65 -32.54
CA THR A 756 -0.90 52.18 -31.18
C THR A 756 0.03 53.40 -31.12
N VAL A 757 1.24 53.31 -31.71
CA VAL A 757 2.19 54.44 -31.66
C VAL A 757 1.70 55.62 -32.47
N GLY A 758 0.95 55.35 -33.56
CA GLY A 758 0.27 56.38 -34.34
C GLY A 758 -0.76 57.15 -33.52
N ASN A 759 -1.56 56.45 -32.76
CA ASN A 759 -2.56 57.05 -31.85
C ASN A 759 -1.87 57.88 -30.76
N ILE A 760 -0.78 57.40 -30.16
CA ILE A 760 -0.01 58.13 -29.14
C ILE A 760 0.64 59.36 -29.73
N LEU A 761 1.17 59.26 -30.96
CA LEU A 761 1.87 60.35 -31.62
C LEU A 761 0.89 61.45 -32.06
N ASN A 762 -0.34 61.09 -32.38
CA ASN A 762 -1.30 62.08 -32.91
C ASN A 762 -2.13 62.75 -31.84
N SER A 763 -2.28 62.14 -30.67
CA SER A 763 -3.18 62.62 -29.63
C SER A 763 -2.61 62.50 -28.22
N LYS A 764 -2.95 63.46 -27.37
CA LYS A 764 -2.86 63.41 -25.91
C LYS A 764 -4.26 63.51 -25.35
N GLY A 765 -4.84 62.39 -24.97
CA GLY A 765 -6.25 62.32 -24.64
C GLY A 765 -7.13 62.69 -25.82
N THR A 766 -7.94 63.70 -25.64
CA THR A 766 -8.83 64.27 -26.68
C THR A 766 -8.21 65.40 -27.50
N SER A 767 -7.01 65.88 -27.15
CA SER A 767 -6.32 66.97 -27.83
C SER A 767 -5.25 66.48 -28.79
N PRO A 768 -4.99 67.18 -29.95
CA PRO A 768 -3.84 66.84 -30.79
C PRO A 768 -2.54 67.02 -30.04
N ARG A 769 -1.54 66.15 -30.32
CA ARG A 769 -0.20 66.27 -29.80
C ARG A 769 0.64 67.23 -30.66
N TYR A 770 1.38 68.09 -29.96
CA TYR A 770 2.23 69.10 -30.60
C TYR A 770 3.68 68.63 -30.76
N CYS A 771 4.29 68.08 -29.70
CA CYS A 771 5.70 67.68 -29.65
C CYS A 771 5.91 66.23 -30.10
N LYS A 772 5.58 65.92 -31.37
CA LYS A 772 5.63 64.56 -31.93
C LYS A 772 7.06 64.02 -32.06
N ASN A 773 8.02 64.90 -32.33
CA ASN A 773 9.45 64.60 -32.53
C ASN A 773 10.18 64.27 -31.21
N LEU A 774 9.55 64.43 -30.06
CA LEU A 774 10.14 64.13 -28.75
C LEU A 774 9.81 62.71 -28.29
N LEU A 775 9.17 61.88 -29.11
CA LEU A 775 8.77 60.53 -28.70
C LEU A 775 9.45 59.46 -29.57
N LEU A 776 10.12 58.54 -28.91
CA LEU A 776 10.59 57.26 -29.44
C LEU A 776 9.86 56.10 -28.79
N PHE A 777 9.71 55.02 -29.52
CA PHE A 777 8.88 53.93 -29.01
C PHE A 777 9.64 52.62 -29.02
N ILE A 778 9.43 51.80 -28.00
CA ILE A 778 9.92 50.41 -27.94
C ILE A 778 8.75 49.44 -27.95
N ALA A 779 8.83 48.42 -28.79
CA ALA A 779 7.82 47.41 -28.93
C ALA A 779 8.38 45.98 -28.74
N ALA A 780 7.57 45.10 -28.20
CA ALA A 780 7.82 43.67 -28.10
C ALA A 780 7.75 43.02 -29.48
N ASP A 781 8.65 42.09 -29.77
CA ASP A 781 8.58 41.26 -30.98
C ASP A 781 7.45 40.24 -30.89
N ARG A 782 6.53 40.27 -31.86
CA ARG A 782 5.36 39.35 -31.90
C ARG A 782 5.77 37.89 -31.81
N THR A 783 6.84 37.49 -32.50
CA THR A 783 7.29 36.10 -32.58
C THR A 783 7.83 35.56 -31.26
N LYS A 784 8.20 36.45 -30.33
CA LYS A 784 8.74 36.11 -29.02
C LYS A 784 7.75 36.26 -27.86
N CYS A 785 6.60 36.91 -28.11
CA CYS A 785 5.60 37.15 -27.06
C CYS A 785 5.04 35.88 -26.46
N ASP A 786 4.75 34.85 -27.25
CA ASP A 786 4.18 33.58 -26.77
C ASP A 786 5.15 32.87 -25.82
N THR A 787 6.46 32.87 -26.17
CA THR A 787 7.50 32.31 -25.26
C THR A 787 7.65 33.13 -23.97
N LEU A 788 7.55 34.46 -24.06
CA LEU A 788 7.58 35.33 -22.89
C LEU A 788 6.38 35.02 -21.97
N PHE A 789 5.18 34.92 -22.53
CA PHE A 789 3.96 34.61 -21.76
C PHE A 789 4.04 33.27 -21.09
N GLU A 790 4.56 32.23 -21.75
CA GLU A 790 4.79 30.94 -21.19
C GLU A 790 5.78 30.99 -20.00
N ASN A 791 6.93 31.67 -20.19
CA ASN A 791 7.94 31.81 -19.13
C ASN A 791 7.37 32.54 -17.90
N VAL A 792 6.57 33.59 -18.10
CA VAL A 792 5.92 34.34 -17.01
C VAL A 792 4.88 33.49 -16.30
N SER A 793 4.07 32.72 -17.04
CA SER A 793 3.09 31.82 -16.44
C SER A 793 3.75 30.76 -15.57
N GLN A 794 4.88 30.20 -16.02
CA GLN A 794 5.67 29.24 -15.24
C GLN A 794 6.24 29.89 -13.96
N PHE A 795 6.80 31.09 -14.06
CA PHE A 795 7.30 31.83 -12.89
C PHE A 795 6.18 32.10 -11.87
N LEU A 796 5.05 32.66 -12.33
CA LEU A 796 3.93 32.98 -11.45
C LEU A 796 3.35 31.73 -10.76
N ALA A 797 3.38 30.59 -11.43
CA ALA A 797 2.96 29.32 -10.84
C ALA A 797 3.90 28.88 -9.71
N TRP A 798 5.20 28.92 -9.92
CA TRP A 798 6.18 28.60 -8.89
C TRP A 798 6.18 29.61 -7.74
N ASP A 799 6.06 30.89 -8.05
CA ASP A 799 5.96 31.98 -7.06
C ASP A 799 4.74 31.82 -6.16
N SER A 800 3.60 31.40 -6.73
CA SER A 800 2.40 31.11 -5.95
C SER A 800 2.60 29.94 -4.99
N ILE A 801 3.30 28.89 -5.40
CA ILE A 801 3.58 27.69 -4.56
C ILE A 801 4.48 28.08 -3.39
N VAL A 802 5.54 28.87 -3.65
CA VAL A 802 6.46 29.33 -2.61
C VAL A 802 5.74 30.23 -1.60
N LYS A 803 4.91 31.16 -2.07
CA LYS A 803 4.12 32.05 -1.20
C LYS A 803 3.12 31.27 -0.34
N GLU A 804 2.36 30.38 -0.91
CA GLU A 804 1.40 29.54 -0.15
C GLU A 804 2.10 28.65 0.88
N LYS A 805 3.33 28.19 0.60
CA LYS A 805 4.14 27.48 1.61
C LYS A 805 4.52 28.41 2.76
N GLN A 806 4.95 29.64 2.48
CA GLN A 806 5.29 30.65 3.50
C GLN A 806 4.07 31.00 4.37
N GLU A 807 2.89 31.10 3.75
CA GLU A 807 1.60 31.35 4.41
C GLU A 807 1.02 30.11 5.12
N LYS A 808 1.70 28.93 5.04
CA LYS A 808 1.28 27.65 5.61
C LYS A 808 -0.05 27.12 5.04
N ILE A 809 -0.43 27.56 3.86
CA ILE A 809 -1.61 27.06 3.14
C ILE A 809 -1.28 25.74 2.47
N LEU A 810 -0.08 25.61 1.89
CA LEU A 810 0.40 24.40 1.22
C LEU A 810 1.43 23.68 2.10
N ASN A 811 1.18 22.41 2.36
CA ASN A 811 2.10 21.58 3.14
C ASN A 811 3.06 20.85 2.19
N LEU A 812 4.31 21.30 2.14
CA LEU A 812 5.40 20.71 1.35
C LEU A 812 6.43 20.08 2.28
N ASP A 813 6.97 18.94 1.90
CA ASP A 813 8.15 18.39 2.59
C ASP A 813 9.42 19.19 2.25
N THR A 814 10.50 18.95 2.98
CA THR A 814 11.77 19.69 2.81
C THR A 814 12.36 19.55 1.39
N PHE A 815 12.13 18.42 0.74
CA PHE A 815 12.60 18.21 -0.64
C PHE A 815 11.79 19.05 -1.63
N GLN A 816 10.47 19.02 -1.53
CA GLN A 816 9.55 19.79 -2.35
C GLN A 816 9.77 21.30 -2.19
N GLU A 817 10.02 21.75 -0.95
CA GLU A 817 10.31 23.14 -0.65
C GLU A 817 11.59 23.62 -1.34
N LYS A 818 12.69 22.86 -1.23
CA LYS A 818 13.95 23.15 -1.91
C LYS A 818 13.76 23.17 -3.44
N GLN A 819 13.02 22.21 -3.97
CA GLN A 819 12.72 22.13 -5.40
C GLN A 819 11.92 23.35 -5.87
N ALA A 820 10.88 23.75 -5.10
CA ALA A 820 10.06 24.91 -5.44
C ALA A 820 10.88 26.22 -5.45
N HIS A 821 11.72 26.45 -4.45
CA HIS A 821 12.60 27.61 -4.40
C HIS A 821 13.58 27.64 -5.58
N LYS A 822 14.25 26.51 -5.83
CA LYS A 822 15.20 26.43 -6.96
C LYS A 822 14.50 26.73 -8.30
N LYS A 823 13.31 26.17 -8.51
CA LYS A 823 12.54 26.38 -9.73
C LYS A 823 11.99 27.79 -9.85
N GLN A 824 11.61 28.42 -8.77
CA GLN A 824 11.23 29.83 -8.74
C GLN A 824 12.40 30.72 -9.18
N GLU A 825 13.61 30.50 -8.63
CA GLU A 825 14.81 31.27 -9.02
C GLU A 825 15.20 31.07 -10.49
N GLU A 826 15.18 29.80 -10.95
CA GLU A 826 15.45 29.49 -12.36
C GLU A 826 14.46 30.19 -13.32
N THR A 827 13.16 30.13 -12.99
CA THR A 827 12.11 30.75 -13.81
C THR A 827 12.11 32.27 -13.69
N ASP A 828 12.48 32.82 -12.53
CA ASP A 828 12.65 34.27 -12.32
C ASP A 828 13.70 34.86 -13.29
N THR A 829 14.88 34.25 -13.28
CA THR A 829 15.98 34.62 -14.19
C THR A 829 15.59 34.46 -15.66
N LYS A 830 14.85 33.39 -15.97
CA LYS A 830 14.41 33.11 -17.34
C LYS A 830 13.42 34.16 -17.85
N VAL A 831 12.52 34.67 -17.01
CA VAL A 831 11.61 35.75 -17.36
C VAL A 831 12.36 37.04 -17.67
N ASP A 832 13.33 37.43 -16.81
CA ASP A 832 14.10 38.66 -17.03
C ASP A 832 14.87 38.62 -18.36
N ASN A 833 15.51 37.48 -18.67
CA ASN A 833 16.18 37.27 -19.96
C ASN A 833 15.17 37.31 -21.12
N SER A 834 13.99 36.70 -20.94
CA SER A 834 12.94 36.66 -21.97
C SER A 834 12.38 38.05 -22.27
N ILE A 835 12.25 38.93 -21.28
CA ILE A 835 11.87 40.34 -21.47
C ILE A 835 12.92 41.07 -22.33
N LEU A 836 14.23 40.91 -21.97
CA LEU A 836 15.34 41.55 -22.74
C LEU A 836 15.38 41.10 -24.20
N GLU A 837 15.06 39.85 -24.47
CA GLU A 837 15.02 39.29 -25.81
C GLU A 837 13.76 39.68 -26.59
N THR A 838 12.66 39.95 -25.91
CA THR A 838 11.38 40.24 -26.53
C THR A 838 11.27 41.70 -26.92
N TYR A 839 11.76 42.62 -26.07
CA TYR A 839 11.76 44.05 -26.34
C TYR A 839 12.98 44.45 -27.17
N GLN A 840 12.89 44.23 -28.50
CA GLN A 840 14.03 44.43 -29.41
C GLN A 840 13.78 45.40 -30.56
N TRP A 841 12.64 46.06 -30.64
CA TRP A 841 12.30 46.95 -31.71
C TRP A 841 12.16 48.37 -31.22
N LEU A 842 13.03 49.28 -31.73
CA LEU A 842 12.88 50.72 -31.60
C LEU A 842 12.15 51.23 -32.82
N LEU A 843 11.00 51.88 -32.61
CA LEU A 843 10.18 52.50 -33.65
C LEU A 843 10.35 54.00 -33.59
N VAL A 844 10.81 54.58 -34.69
CA VAL A 844 11.09 56.00 -34.81
C VAL A 844 10.12 56.61 -35.80
N PRO A 845 9.35 57.67 -35.45
CA PRO A 845 8.51 58.37 -36.40
C PRO A 845 9.40 59.24 -37.31
N SER A 846 9.22 59.11 -38.61
CA SER A 846 9.91 59.88 -39.64
C SER A 846 8.92 60.50 -40.59
N GLN A 847 9.19 61.75 -41.01
CA GLN A 847 8.35 62.51 -41.96
C GLN A 847 9.24 63.29 -42.90
N SER A 848 9.19 63.02 -44.21
CA SER A 848 10.07 63.63 -45.19
C SER A 848 9.77 65.10 -45.43
N ASP A 849 8.52 65.49 -45.27
CA ASP A 849 8.06 66.88 -45.39
C ASP A 849 6.77 67.10 -44.61
N PRO A 850 6.38 68.35 -44.24
CA PRO A 850 5.23 68.55 -43.32
C PRO A 850 3.85 68.09 -43.87
N GLN A 851 3.73 67.81 -45.15
CA GLN A 851 2.51 67.36 -45.78
C GLN A 851 2.50 65.82 -46.05
N SER A 852 3.63 65.18 -45.97
CA SER A 852 3.76 63.72 -46.12
C SER A 852 3.20 62.96 -44.95
N PRO A 853 2.67 61.77 -45.19
CA PRO A 853 2.28 60.88 -44.03
C PRO A 853 3.51 60.51 -43.21
N ILE A 854 3.31 60.39 -41.88
CA ILE A 854 4.34 59.89 -40.98
C ILE A 854 4.62 58.42 -41.33
N THR A 855 5.88 58.12 -41.51
CA THR A 855 6.43 56.77 -41.74
C THR A 855 7.16 56.30 -40.48
N TRP A 856 7.38 55.03 -40.38
CA TRP A 856 8.04 54.44 -39.20
C TRP A 856 9.34 53.79 -39.64
N GLU A 857 10.40 54.12 -38.99
CA GLU A 857 11.67 53.40 -39.09
C GLU A 857 11.73 52.37 -37.97
N GLU A 858 11.97 51.11 -38.35
CA GLU A 858 12.12 49.98 -37.40
C GLU A 858 13.60 49.64 -37.23
N LEU A 859 14.09 49.81 -36.00
CA LEU A 859 15.50 49.52 -35.69
C LEU A 859 15.57 48.38 -34.71
N LYS A 860 16.35 47.35 -35.09
CA LYS A 860 16.58 46.23 -34.18
C LYS A 860 17.61 46.58 -33.12
N LEU A 861 17.33 46.22 -31.85
CA LEU A 861 18.18 46.47 -30.69
C LEU A 861 18.97 45.23 -30.31
N PRO A 862 20.20 45.04 -30.84
CA PRO A 862 21.01 43.86 -30.44
C PRO A 862 21.67 44.09 -29.09
N GLY A 863 22.03 42.98 -28.37
CA GLY A 863 22.78 43.01 -27.10
C GLY A 863 22.03 42.45 -25.94
N GLN A 864 22.72 42.33 -24.81
CA GLN A 864 22.21 41.75 -23.55
C GLN A 864 21.97 42.79 -22.44
N ASP A 865 22.35 44.05 -22.68
CA ASP A 865 22.06 45.14 -21.74
C ASP A 865 20.55 45.41 -21.65
N SER A 866 20.16 46.23 -20.68
CA SER A 866 18.78 46.73 -20.60
C SER A 866 18.35 47.27 -21.96
N PHE A 867 17.11 46.90 -22.42
CA PHE A 867 16.59 47.34 -23.68
C PHE A 867 16.44 48.87 -23.78
N ILE A 868 16.29 49.56 -22.64
CA ILE A 868 16.30 51.02 -22.55
C ILE A 868 17.67 51.58 -22.93
N LEU A 869 18.75 51.02 -22.39
CA LEU A 869 20.11 51.43 -22.73
C LEU A 869 20.48 51.12 -24.19
N ARG A 870 20.01 49.94 -24.68
CA ARG A 870 20.19 49.58 -26.10
C ARG A 870 19.47 50.58 -27.01
N ALA A 871 18.25 50.98 -26.65
CA ALA A 871 17.49 51.99 -27.39
C ALA A 871 18.17 53.34 -27.37
N SER A 872 18.67 53.77 -26.20
CA SER A 872 19.40 55.05 -26.10
C SER A 872 20.66 55.06 -26.96
N ARG A 873 21.49 54.03 -26.89
CA ARG A 873 22.70 53.90 -27.68
C ARG A 873 22.40 53.84 -29.19
N LYS A 874 21.33 53.09 -29.57
CA LYS A 874 20.95 53.01 -30.98
C LYS A 874 20.44 54.32 -31.53
N ALA A 875 19.58 55.01 -30.74
CA ALA A 875 19.07 56.34 -31.09
C ALA A 875 20.19 57.39 -31.22
N LEU A 876 21.22 57.34 -30.34
CA LEU A 876 22.40 58.19 -30.46
C LEU A 876 23.21 57.86 -31.70
N HIS A 877 23.42 56.59 -32.01
CA HIS A 877 24.24 56.14 -33.14
C HIS A 877 23.61 56.53 -34.50
N GLU A 878 22.29 56.43 -34.55
CA GLU A 878 21.53 56.78 -35.79
C GLU A 878 21.09 58.25 -35.84
N GLU A 879 21.61 59.07 -34.90
CA GLU A 879 21.35 60.52 -34.80
C GLU A 879 19.88 60.93 -34.55
N TYR A 880 19.02 59.98 -34.07
CA TYR A 880 17.66 60.32 -33.65
C TYR A 880 17.59 60.92 -32.24
N LEU A 881 18.68 60.85 -31.48
CA LEU A 881 18.86 61.49 -30.20
C LEU A 881 20.18 62.27 -30.20
N ILE A 882 20.07 63.56 -30.07
CA ILE A 882 21.23 64.47 -30.12
C ILE A 882 21.48 65.03 -28.74
N THR A 883 22.54 64.64 -28.08
CA THR A 883 22.89 65.04 -26.68
C THR A 883 24.02 66.11 -26.70
N LYS A 884 24.70 66.32 -27.83
CA LYS A 884 25.76 67.29 -27.96
C LYS A 884 25.56 68.15 -29.22
N PHE A 885 25.68 69.46 -29.07
CA PHE A 885 25.59 70.36 -30.17
C PHE A 885 26.82 70.21 -31.09
N ALA A 886 26.59 69.91 -32.34
CA ALA A 886 27.62 69.87 -33.34
C ALA A 886 27.28 70.85 -34.49
N PRO A 887 28.17 71.83 -34.93
CA PRO A 887 27.83 72.83 -35.89
C PRO A 887 27.37 72.29 -37.27
N PHE A 888 27.80 71.08 -37.68
CA PHE A 888 27.39 70.52 -38.96
C PHE A 888 25.93 69.97 -38.94
N LEU A 889 25.39 69.64 -37.77
CA LEU A 889 24.00 69.20 -37.62
C LEU A 889 22.99 70.35 -37.76
N LEU A 890 23.45 71.62 -37.74
CA LEU A 890 22.61 72.76 -37.97
C LEU A 890 22.32 73.02 -39.49
N ASN A 891 23.07 72.42 -40.39
CA ASN A 891 22.90 72.51 -41.82
C ASN A 891 22.06 71.34 -42.42
N GLN A 892 21.66 70.35 -41.60
CA GLN A 892 20.70 69.33 -41.98
C GLN A 892 19.30 69.73 -41.53
#